data_a105f797889f99ab3ced8836fd34f886
#
_entry.id   a105f797889f99ab3ced8836fd34f886
#
_cell.length_a   1.000
_cell.length_b   1.000
_cell.length_c   1.000
_cell.angle_alpha   90.00
_cell.angle_beta   90.00
_cell.angle_gamma   90.00
#
_symmetry.space_group_name_H-M   'P 1'
#
loop_
_entity.id
_entity.type
_entity.pdbx_description
1 polymer ?
#
loop_
_entity_poly.entity_id
_entity_poly.type
_entity_poly.pdbx_seq_one_letter_code
_entity_poly.pdbx_strand_id
1 'polypeptide(L)'
;MTELFTLKESVLFYLDRSGGLQKLVDDCKLLNDPQQVDAVYRFKISVNPSDLIELDPVLGHCVLHDPLRATVLFQSVCFLAIKTLSLTEKIQTASQVNVTLIFTNLPPFPEYTLDLCSFPRVYGPMRPVSMEGVVIAMTRITKYTQGARFLCTNDDCPCSTGFHHIRVHAPGATESATVRNDFICMICSSQLKEDVKFRVLGDKQLVELIHVEALDVLRGHRHGSFRYQSVTLFLRDELCNSVRIGRLYKVIGIPALVHQWPNMTWSVEANSIQLWEPKDCPEVSPRFQQLLNWTASSPWRFSAIVAHCFGLDLAPPALYNTLKLGLLLSLVQTRTDADDSFHSLDVLVVTSDALILDRLMTFSLSLARRGIRHQASGEMFTSLSRDEHGAGTANIHAGSALLATGGICMLGDLGCYKKDKLDHIQSVLESHSVSVFIPGKKYGEDADQQLSFPVQCSFWGLTHSSQCSGRTDSAVLGTAELGPIPAQFAEAFGLVIQCGDRVGEQAVHAQSVHTLQQAMQPGTQPYPSHWEFSTQDYKELVAHCQNLQVELSPEAEKLIHGYYMASRRARTQSQGVKISLASIKLLLSLAEAHCKLCLRTRVLEEDAVVAVLLCENSVTLKHGASALIIPPDAVFPCDMGDMEGLQRRDMILDELHQNILRFIYTYAPGADTYIAEE
;
A
#
# COMPACT_ATOMS: atom_id res chain seq x y z
N MET A 1 35.15 -16.16 -35.44
CA MET A 1 34.89 -17.47 -34.80
C MET A 1 35.47 -17.58 -33.39
N THR A 2 36.69 -17.13 -33.17
CA THR A 2 37.35 -17.16 -31.84
C THR A 2 36.58 -16.39 -30.76
N GLU A 3 36.12 -15.18 -31.05
CA GLU A 3 35.41 -14.32 -30.12
C GLU A 3 34.08 -14.93 -29.64
N LEU A 4 33.33 -15.59 -30.53
CA LEU A 4 32.07 -16.27 -30.15
C LEU A 4 32.33 -17.49 -29.28
N PHE A 5 33.44 -18.19 -29.48
CA PHE A 5 33.81 -19.33 -28.67
C PHE A 5 34.19 -18.90 -27.25
N THR A 6 35.00 -17.83 -27.15
CA THR A 6 35.37 -17.26 -25.84
C THR A 6 34.15 -16.80 -25.03
N LEU A 7 33.18 -16.11 -25.69
CA LEU A 7 31.94 -15.72 -25.01
C LEU A 7 31.12 -16.91 -24.50
N LYS A 8 31.06 -18.01 -25.24
CA LYS A 8 30.38 -19.22 -24.78
C LYS A 8 31.11 -19.88 -23.59
N GLU A 9 32.41 -19.83 -23.57
CA GLU A 9 33.23 -20.28 -22.45
C GLU A 9 32.97 -19.42 -21.22
N SER A 10 32.93 -18.10 -21.34
CA SER A 10 32.57 -17.17 -20.26
C SER A 10 31.17 -17.44 -19.72
N VAL A 11 30.19 -17.72 -20.59
CA VAL A 11 28.84 -18.12 -20.16
C VAL A 11 28.87 -19.42 -19.37
N LEU A 12 29.63 -20.42 -19.79
CA LEU A 12 29.74 -21.69 -19.09
C LEU A 12 30.34 -21.50 -17.70
N PHE A 13 31.43 -20.73 -17.59
CA PHE A 13 32.03 -20.39 -16.28
C PHE A 13 31.07 -19.65 -15.37
N TYR A 14 30.30 -18.69 -15.94
CA TYR A 14 29.30 -17.99 -15.15
C TYR A 14 28.21 -18.94 -14.62
N LEU A 15 27.68 -19.82 -15.47
CA LEU A 15 26.67 -20.81 -15.08
C LEU A 15 27.18 -21.76 -13.99
N ASP A 16 28.43 -22.17 -14.07
CA ASP A 16 29.05 -23.02 -13.04
C ASP A 16 29.18 -22.26 -11.71
N ARG A 17 29.76 -21.06 -11.74
CA ARG A 17 29.98 -20.21 -10.57
C ARG A 17 28.67 -19.76 -9.89
N SER A 18 27.63 -19.46 -10.67
CA SER A 18 26.33 -18.98 -10.17
C SER A 18 25.39 -20.13 -9.72
N GLY A 19 25.77 -21.38 -9.87
CA GLY A 19 24.90 -22.54 -9.65
C GLY A 19 23.86 -22.78 -10.74
N GLY A 20 23.93 -22.04 -11.85
CA GLY A 20 23.00 -22.12 -12.98
C GLY A 20 23.03 -23.49 -13.66
N LEU A 21 24.20 -24.16 -13.72
CA LEU A 21 24.32 -25.53 -14.24
C LEU A 21 23.58 -26.55 -13.35
N GLN A 22 23.71 -26.46 -12.04
CA GLN A 22 23.00 -27.34 -11.13
C GLN A 22 21.48 -27.17 -11.27
N LYS A 23 21.00 -25.92 -11.33
CA LYS A 23 19.61 -25.62 -11.59
C LYS A 23 19.12 -26.19 -12.92
N LEU A 24 19.90 -26.08 -13.99
CA LEU A 24 19.59 -26.68 -15.29
C LEU A 24 19.42 -28.20 -15.20
N VAL A 25 20.29 -28.88 -14.45
CA VAL A 25 20.19 -30.32 -14.20
C VAL A 25 18.91 -30.67 -13.45
N ASP A 26 18.56 -29.89 -12.42
CA ASP A 26 17.36 -30.15 -11.62
C ASP A 26 16.07 -29.85 -12.43
N ASP A 27 16.06 -28.78 -13.21
CA ASP A 27 14.95 -28.48 -14.14
C ASP A 27 14.78 -29.60 -15.19
N CYS A 28 15.86 -30.15 -15.73
CA CYS A 28 15.79 -31.28 -16.66
C CYS A 28 15.26 -32.56 -16.04
N LYS A 29 15.52 -32.81 -14.74
CA LYS A 29 14.94 -33.98 -14.02
C LYS A 29 13.43 -33.87 -13.89
N LEU A 30 12.89 -32.65 -13.73
CA LEU A 30 11.45 -32.41 -13.66
C LEU A 30 10.75 -32.65 -15.01
N LEU A 31 11.48 -32.55 -16.14
CA LEU A 31 10.96 -32.76 -17.48
C LEU A 31 10.84 -34.25 -17.90
N ASN A 32 11.21 -35.19 -17.03
CA ASN A 32 11.27 -36.63 -17.36
C ASN A 32 9.92 -37.36 -17.36
N ASP A 33 8.77 -36.65 -17.30
CA ASP A 33 7.48 -37.32 -17.52
C ASP A 33 7.38 -37.83 -18.95
N PRO A 34 7.20 -39.15 -19.17
CA PRO A 34 7.29 -39.75 -20.50
C PRO A 34 6.13 -39.39 -21.44
N GLN A 35 5.05 -38.84 -20.92
CA GLN A 35 3.83 -38.67 -21.71
C GLN A 35 3.73 -37.30 -22.47
N GLN A 36 4.54 -36.31 -22.13
CA GLN A 36 4.42 -34.97 -22.72
C GLN A 36 5.72 -34.57 -23.45
N VAL A 37 5.61 -34.36 -24.76
CA VAL A 37 6.68 -33.73 -25.57
C VAL A 37 6.18 -32.34 -25.97
N ASP A 38 6.82 -31.31 -25.42
CA ASP A 38 6.51 -29.92 -25.75
C ASP A 38 7.41 -29.41 -26.89
N ALA A 39 6.92 -28.43 -27.64
CA ALA A 39 7.72 -27.77 -28.67
C ALA A 39 8.89 -26.97 -28.06
N VAL A 40 8.70 -26.44 -26.86
CA VAL A 40 9.64 -25.52 -26.18
C VAL A 40 9.81 -25.89 -24.72
N TYR A 41 11.05 -26.00 -24.28
CA TYR A 41 11.43 -26.20 -22.88
C TYR A 41 12.07 -24.93 -22.35
N ARG A 42 11.55 -24.40 -21.24
CA ARG A 42 11.98 -23.11 -20.67
C ARG A 42 12.88 -23.30 -19.48
N PHE A 43 13.98 -22.54 -19.50
CA PHE A 43 14.94 -22.49 -18.41
C PHE A 43 15.15 -21.05 -17.96
N LYS A 44 15.11 -20.81 -16.66
CA LYS A 44 15.30 -19.50 -16.07
C LYS A 44 16.65 -19.41 -15.42
N ILE A 45 17.42 -18.45 -15.87
CA ILE A 45 18.78 -18.20 -15.38
C ILE A 45 18.81 -16.84 -14.74
N SER A 46 19.11 -16.80 -13.44
CA SER A 46 19.34 -15.56 -12.71
C SER A 46 20.67 -14.96 -13.10
N VAL A 47 20.65 -13.69 -13.47
CA VAL A 47 21.84 -12.99 -13.98
C VAL A 47 22.05 -11.72 -13.16
N ASN A 48 23.25 -11.58 -12.59
CA ASN A 48 23.74 -10.35 -12.02
C ASN A 48 24.71 -9.70 -13.02
N PRO A 49 24.36 -8.60 -13.69
CA PRO A 49 25.22 -7.96 -14.67
C PRO A 49 26.57 -7.51 -14.10
N SER A 50 26.64 -7.15 -12.83
CA SER A 50 27.89 -6.75 -12.18
C SER A 50 28.89 -7.91 -12.11
N ASP A 51 28.41 -9.10 -11.71
CA ASP A 51 29.25 -10.31 -11.66
C ASP A 51 29.71 -10.75 -13.05
N LEU A 52 28.85 -10.53 -14.07
CA LEU A 52 29.21 -10.79 -15.46
C LEU A 52 30.27 -9.84 -16.00
N ILE A 53 30.18 -8.54 -15.67
CA ILE A 53 31.18 -7.54 -16.07
C ILE A 53 32.53 -7.85 -15.41
N GLU A 54 32.51 -8.30 -14.16
CA GLU A 54 33.71 -8.70 -13.43
C GLU A 54 34.38 -9.94 -14.06
N LEU A 55 33.56 -10.90 -14.50
CA LEU A 55 34.06 -12.13 -15.14
C LEU A 55 34.56 -11.89 -16.56
N ASP A 56 33.74 -11.21 -17.39
CA ASP A 56 34.02 -10.89 -18.78
C ASP A 56 33.27 -9.59 -19.17
N PRO A 57 33.99 -8.46 -19.33
CA PRO A 57 33.38 -7.19 -19.68
C PRO A 57 32.60 -7.22 -21.01
N VAL A 58 33.03 -8.03 -22.00
CA VAL A 58 32.36 -8.15 -23.30
C VAL A 58 31.00 -8.86 -23.14
N LEU A 59 30.97 -9.94 -22.33
CA LEU A 59 29.73 -10.64 -22.02
C LEU A 59 28.78 -9.76 -21.22
N GLY A 60 29.28 -9.07 -20.19
CA GLY A 60 28.48 -8.12 -19.41
C GLY A 60 27.88 -7.00 -20.27
N HIS A 61 28.66 -6.43 -21.16
CA HIS A 61 28.18 -5.44 -22.12
C HIS A 61 27.12 -6.03 -23.07
N CYS A 62 27.32 -7.26 -23.56
CA CYS A 62 26.35 -7.94 -24.41
C CYS A 62 25.00 -8.14 -23.70
N VAL A 63 25.01 -8.58 -22.44
CA VAL A 63 23.79 -8.80 -21.64
C VAL A 63 23.02 -7.49 -21.39
N LEU A 64 23.71 -6.38 -21.18
CA LEU A 64 23.09 -5.09 -20.90
C LEU A 64 22.60 -4.36 -22.15
N HIS A 65 23.29 -4.49 -23.29
CA HIS A 65 23.00 -3.69 -24.49
C HIS A 65 22.31 -4.49 -25.61
N ASP A 66 22.48 -5.81 -25.63
CA ASP A 66 21.83 -6.71 -26.58
C ASP A 66 21.34 -7.99 -25.87
N PRO A 67 20.29 -7.89 -25.05
CA PRO A 67 19.79 -9.01 -24.28
C PRO A 67 19.30 -10.17 -25.14
N LEU A 68 18.87 -9.91 -26.38
CA LEU A 68 18.45 -10.97 -27.31
C LEU A 68 19.65 -11.81 -27.77
N ARG A 69 20.74 -11.19 -28.14
CA ARG A 69 21.98 -11.87 -28.50
C ARG A 69 22.55 -12.66 -27.29
N ALA A 70 22.51 -12.05 -26.11
CA ALA A 70 22.91 -12.71 -24.88
C ALA A 70 22.05 -13.97 -24.62
N THR A 71 20.75 -13.89 -24.77
CA THR A 71 19.83 -15.02 -24.61
C THR A 71 20.19 -16.16 -25.56
N VAL A 72 20.51 -15.90 -26.83
CA VAL A 72 20.93 -16.92 -27.80
C VAL A 72 22.25 -17.57 -27.40
N LEU A 73 23.20 -16.81 -26.83
CA LEU A 73 24.47 -17.36 -26.32
C LEU A 73 24.20 -18.34 -25.16
N PHE A 74 23.42 -17.91 -24.15
CA PHE A 74 23.04 -18.77 -23.03
C PHE A 74 22.26 -20.01 -23.48
N GLN A 75 21.31 -19.86 -24.41
CA GLN A 75 20.56 -20.94 -25.02
C GLN A 75 21.48 -21.99 -25.67
N SER A 76 22.48 -21.54 -26.42
CA SER A 76 23.41 -22.46 -27.08
C SER A 76 24.29 -23.21 -26.09
N VAL A 77 24.72 -22.58 -24.99
CA VAL A 77 25.51 -23.23 -23.94
C VAL A 77 24.66 -24.22 -23.15
N CYS A 78 23.42 -23.83 -22.76
CA CYS A 78 22.48 -24.74 -22.07
C CYS A 78 22.17 -25.97 -22.94
N PHE A 79 21.92 -25.80 -24.24
CA PHE A 79 21.68 -26.93 -25.14
C PHE A 79 22.89 -27.86 -25.20
N LEU A 80 24.12 -27.31 -25.33
CA LEU A 80 25.35 -28.13 -25.29
C LEU A 80 25.50 -28.88 -23.98
N ALA A 81 25.27 -28.24 -22.83
CA ALA A 81 25.32 -28.86 -21.52
C ALA A 81 24.31 -30.01 -21.40
N ILE A 82 23.05 -29.78 -21.83
CA ILE A 82 21.98 -30.80 -21.83
C ILE A 82 22.42 -32.05 -22.65
N LYS A 83 22.98 -31.81 -23.84
CA LYS A 83 23.41 -32.89 -24.72
C LYS A 83 24.66 -33.59 -24.22
N THR A 84 25.66 -32.87 -23.75
CA THR A 84 26.92 -33.44 -23.26
C THR A 84 26.70 -34.26 -21.98
N LEU A 85 25.85 -33.79 -21.08
CA LEU A 85 25.51 -34.47 -19.83
C LEU A 85 24.38 -35.51 -19.98
N SER A 86 23.81 -35.64 -21.19
CA SER A 86 22.70 -36.57 -21.48
C SER A 86 21.52 -36.42 -20.50
N LEU A 87 21.17 -35.16 -20.15
CA LEU A 87 20.17 -34.85 -19.12
C LEU A 87 18.74 -35.24 -19.54
N THR A 88 18.42 -35.13 -20.83
CA THR A 88 17.11 -35.53 -21.39
C THR A 88 17.22 -35.81 -22.88
N GLU A 89 16.50 -36.87 -23.34
CA GLU A 89 16.41 -37.21 -24.77
C GLU A 89 15.31 -36.42 -25.51
N LYS A 90 14.40 -35.80 -24.78
CA LYS A 90 13.24 -35.05 -25.35
C LYS A 90 13.66 -33.83 -26.15
N ILE A 91 14.73 -33.16 -25.78
CA ILE A 91 15.26 -31.99 -26.46
C ILE A 91 16.12 -32.43 -27.63
N GLN A 92 15.63 -32.32 -28.84
CA GLN A 92 16.31 -32.76 -30.07
C GLN A 92 17.14 -31.65 -30.72
N THR A 93 16.65 -30.43 -30.70
CA THR A 93 17.26 -29.28 -31.35
C THR A 93 17.49 -28.11 -30.38
N ALA A 94 18.46 -27.26 -30.69
CA ALA A 94 18.72 -26.04 -29.90
C ALA A 94 17.51 -25.10 -29.87
N SER A 95 16.68 -25.12 -30.90
CA SER A 95 15.47 -24.29 -31.00
C SER A 95 14.40 -24.66 -29.97
N GLN A 96 14.44 -25.88 -29.40
CA GLN A 96 13.53 -26.31 -28.35
C GLN A 96 13.91 -25.76 -26.97
N VAL A 97 15.15 -25.31 -26.78
CA VAL A 97 15.62 -24.71 -25.52
C VAL A 97 15.31 -23.23 -25.56
N ASN A 98 14.48 -22.76 -24.65
CA ASN A 98 14.21 -21.33 -24.44
C ASN A 98 14.79 -20.88 -23.10
N VAL A 99 15.78 -20.01 -23.12
CA VAL A 99 16.39 -19.44 -21.94
C VAL A 99 15.78 -18.06 -21.67
N THR A 100 15.33 -17.84 -20.44
CA THR A 100 14.91 -16.52 -19.96
C THR A 100 15.94 -16.03 -18.94
N LEU A 101 16.63 -14.93 -19.25
CA LEU A 101 17.56 -14.29 -18.34
C LEU A 101 16.77 -13.41 -17.36
N ILE A 102 16.87 -13.69 -16.06
CA ILE A 102 16.22 -12.94 -14.98
C ILE A 102 17.26 -12.03 -14.33
N PHE A 103 17.11 -10.72 -14.50
CA PHE A 103 18.02 -9.74 -13.90
C PHE A 103 17.73 -9.58 -12.40
N THR A 104 18.75 -9.77 -11.58
CA THR A 104 18.62 -9.58 -10.11
C THR A 104 18.76 -8.10 -9.74
N ASN A 105 19.61 -7.37 -10.43
CA ASN A 105 19.83 -5.93 -10.28
C ASN A 105 20.32 -5.34 -11.60
N LEU A 106 20.38 -4.02 -11.68
CA LEU A 106 21.03 -3.31 -12.77
C LEU A 106 22.08 -2.35 -12.18
N PRO A 107 23.13 -2.00 -12.95
CA PRO A 107 24.09 -0.99 -12.53
C PRO A 107 23.38 0.33 -12.19
N PRO A 108 23.80 1.06 -11.14
CA PRO A 108 23.14 2.28 -10.68
C PRO A 108 23.47 3.51 -11.55
N PHE A 109 23.36 3.36 -12.87
CA PHE A 109 23.57 4.45 -13.81
C PHE A 109 22.23 4.96 -14.35
N PRO A 110 22.10 6.27 -14.63
CA PRO A 110 20.87 6.90 -15.12
C PRO A 110 20.31 6.24 -16.39
N GLU A 111 21.17 5.68 -17.22
CA GLU A 111 20.77 5.00 -18.47
C GLU A 111 20.00 3.69 -18.26
N TYR A 112 20.09 3.08 -17.08
CA TYR A 112 19.34 1.89 -16.69
C TYR A 112 18.16 2.21 -15.78
N THR A 113 17.90 3.48 -15.51
CA THR A 113 16.76 3.92 -14.68
C THR A 113 15.76 4.66 -15.54
N LEU A 114 14.53 4.18 -15.55
CA LEU A 114 13.41 4.85 -16.20
C LEU A 114 12.66 5.65 -15.13
N ASP A 115 12.80 6.98 -15.20
CA ASP A 115 12.01 7.88 -14.38
C ASP A 115 10.63 8.07 -15.00
N LEU A 116 9.59 7.66 -14.28
CA LEU A 116 8.19 7.79 -14.71
C LEU A 116 7.66 9.22 -14.63
N CYS A 117 8.41 10.15 -14.02
CA CYS A 117 8.09 11.59 -14.01
C CYS A 117 8.62 12.31 -15.26
N SER A 118 9.77 11.90 -15.74
CA SER A 118 10.39 12.43 -16.94
C SER A 118 10.12 11.49 -18.12
N PHE A 119 9.00 11.72 -18.80
CA PHE A 119 8.62 10.84 -19.90
C PHE A 119 9.65 10.88 -21.03
N PRO A 120 10.23 9.74 -21.41
CA PRO A 120 11.20 9.72 -22.50
C PRO A 120 10.48 10.02 -23.82
N ARG A 121 10.92 11.07 -24.50
CA ARG A 121 10.38 11.47 -25.80
C ARG A 121 10.81 10.55 -26.95
N VAL A 122 11.79 9.70 -26.70
CA VAL A 122 12.39 8.81 -27.70
C VAL A 122 12.59 7.44 -27.08
N TYR A 123 12.11 6.40 -27.76
CA TYR A 123 12.48 5.04 -27.44
C TYR A 123 13.99 4.87 -27.61
N GLY A 124 14.68 4.64 -26.53
CA GLY A 124 16.06 4.21 -26.55
C GLY A 124 16.21 2.77 -27.07
N PRO A 125 17.43 2.28 -27.20
CA PRO A 125 17.68 0.88 -27.54
C PRO A 125 16.97 -0.06 -26.56
N MET A 126 16.62 -1.27 -27.01
CA MET A 126 15.94 -2.30 -26.20
C MET A 126 16.90 -2.87 -25.14
N ARG A 127 17.20 -2.08 -24.12
CA ARG A 127 17.99 -2.51 -22.97
C ARG A 127 17.12 -2.62 -21.72
N PRO A 128 17.52 -3.46 -20.76
CA PRO A 128 16.80 -3.55 -19.49
C PRO A 128 16.85 -2.21 -18.75
N VAL A 129 15.72 -1.83 -18.20
CA VAL A 129 15.56 -0.63 -17.37
C VAL A 129 14.92 -0.98 -16.04
N SER A 130 15.33 -0.27 -15.00
CA SER A 130 14.72 -0.34 -13.67
C SER A 130 13.79 0.85 -13.48
N MET A 131 12.62 0.62 -12.91
CA MET A 131 11.64 1.65 -12.58
C MET A 131 10.99 1.37 -11.24
N GLU A 132 10.52 2.43 -10.60
CA GLU A 132 9.81 2.36 -9.32
C GLU A 132 8.43 3.01 -9.50
N GLY A 133 7.39 2.34 -9.00
CA GLY A 133 6.05 2.88 -9.15
C GLY A 133 4.99 2.14 -8.36
N VAL A 134 3.83 2.79 -8.23
CA VAL A 134 2.63 2.26 -7.60
C VAL A 134 1.75 1.64 -8.66
N VAL A 135 1.23 0.45 -8.38
CA VAL A 135 0.25 -0.23 -9.24
C VAL A 135 -1.11 0.46 -9.11
N ILE A 136 -1.58 1.05 -10.21
CA ILE A 136 -2.86 1.78 -10.27
C ILE A 136 -3.97 1.02 -10.99
N ALA A 137 -3.61 0.07 -11.85
CA ALA A 137 -4.58 -0.76 -12.55
C ALA A 137 -3.99 -2.13 -12.89
N MET A 138 -4.86 -3.13 -13.04
CA MET A 138 -4.47 -4.46 -13.48
C MET A 138 -5.59 -5.13 -14.27
N THR A 139 -5.20 -5.91 -15.28
CA THR A 139 -6.14 -6.75 -16.01
C THR A 139 -6.27 -8.12 -15.37
N ARG A 140 -7.23 -8.88 -15.83
CA ARG A 140 -7.28 -10.31 -15.61
C ARG A 140 -6.16 -11.02 -16.36
N ILE A 141 -5.88 -12.24 -15.93
CA ILE A 141 -4.93 -13.11 -16.63
C ILE A 141 -5.57 -13.60 -17.91
N THR A 142 -4.86 -13.45 -19.02
CA THR A 142 -5.20 -13.96 -20.33
C THR A 142 -4.10 -14.89 -20.84
N LYS A 143 -4.36 -15.61 -21.92
CA LYS A 143 -3.35 -16.47 -22.54
C LYS A 143 -2.63 -15.73 -23.67
N TYR A 144 -1.36 -16.06 -23.88
CA TYR A 144 -0.59 -15.64 -25.04
C TYR A 144 0.19 -16.82 -25.62
N THR A 145 0.60 -16.71 -26.87
CA THR A 145 1.43 -17.76 -27.48
C THR A 145 2.89 -17.58 -27.06
N GLN A 146 3.33 -18.50 -26.22
CA GLN A 146 4.70 -18.54 -25.69
C GLN A 146 5.68 -19.13 -26.73
N GLY A 147 5.21 -20.14 -27.46
CA GLY A 147 5.97 -20.77 -28.51
C GLY A 147 5.10 -21.57 -29.46
N ALA A 148 5.56 -21.71 -30.70
CA ALA A 148 4.87 -22.45 -31.72
C ALA A 148 5.85 -23.21 -32.61
N ARG A 149 5.45 -24.42 -33.02
CA ARG A 149 6.18 -25.24 -34.01
C ARG A 149 5.67 -24.92 -35.40
N PHE A 150 6.59 -24.83 -36.35
CA PHE A 150 6.25 -24.65 -37.77
C PHE A 150 6.85 -25.80 -38.59
N LEU A 151 6.11 -26.28 -39.55
CA LEU A 151 6.51 -27.32 -40.47
C LEU A 151 6.63 -26.75 -41.88
N CYS A 152 7.60 -27.23 -42.65
CA CYS A 152 7.74 -26.88 -44.06
C CYS A 152 6.57 -27.46 -44.88
N THR A 153 6.04 -26.68 -45.79
CA THR A 153 4.98 -27.15 -46.71
C THR A 153 5.48 -28.04 -47.84
N ASN A 154 6.79 -28.13 -48.04
CA ASN A 154 7.41 -29.04 -48.99
C ASN A 154 7.74 -30.36 -48.28
N ASP A 155 7.07 -31.45 -48.69
CA ASP A 155 7.19 -32.77 -48.07
C ASP A 155 8.58 -33.39 -48.28
N ASP A 156 9.31 -33.02 -49.36
CA ASP A 156 10.67 -33.48 -49.59
C ASP A 156 11.72 -32.77 -48.74
N CYS A 157 11.35 -31.76 -48.05
CA CYS A 157 12.23 -31.02 -47.16
C CYS A 157 12.39 -31.73 -45.83
N PRO A 158 13.61 -31.88 -45.29
CA PRO A 158 13.83 -32.47 -43.93
C PRO A 158 13.12 -31.71 -42.82
N CYS A 159 12.70 -30.46 -43.07
CA CYS A 159 11.95 -29.63 -42.14
C CYS A 159 10.43 -29.85 -42.22
N SER A 160 9.93 -30.75 -43.05
CA SER A 160 8.51 -31.14 -43.09
C SER A 160 8.11 -31.91 -41.82
N THR A 161 9.09 -32.46 -41.09
CA THR A 161 8.90 -33.20 -39.84
C THR A 161 9.88 -32.69 -38.78
N GLY A 162 9.72 -33.10 -37.50
CA GLY A 162 10.64 -32.77 -36.44
C GLY A 162 10.44 -31.38 -35.83
N PHE A 163 11.44 -30.87 -35.11
CA PHE A 163 11.41 -29.62 -34.34
C PHE A 163 12.44 -28.61 -34.83
N HIS A 164 12.56 -28.45 -36.15
CA HIS A 164 13.56 -27.57 -36.78
C HIS A 164 13.15 -26.09 -36.73
N HIS A 165 11.89 -25.79 -36.92
CA HIS A 165 11.37 -24.44 -36.93
C HIS A 165 10.45 -24.19 -35.74
N ILE A 166 11.04 -23.69 -34.65
CA ILE A 166 10.34 -23.27 -33.45
C ILE A 166 10.47 -21.77 -33.32
N ARG A 167 9.35 -21.12 -33.08
CA ARG A 167 9.29 -19.68 -32.78
C ARG A 167 8.87 -19.51 -31.33
N VAL A 168 9.59 -18.66 -30.61
CA VAL A 168 9.37 -18.37 -29.20
C VAL A 168 9.15 -16.87 -29.05
N HIS A 169 8.28 -16.50 -28.14
CA HIS A 169 8.09 -15.10 -27.78
C HIS A 169 9.41 -14.53 -27.25
N ALA A 170 9.87 -13.45 -27.87
CA ALA A 170 11.04 -12.70 -27.43
C ALA A 170 10.58 -11.52 -26.54
N PRO A 171 11.23 -11.28 -25.38
CA PRO A 171 10.89 -10.15 -24.51
C PRO A 171 10.90 -8.82 -25.28
N GLY A 172 9.84 -8.03 -25.10
CA GLY A 172 9.66 -6.76 -25.81
C GLY A 172 9.11 -6.85 -27.24
N ALA A 173 8.95 -8.05 -27.80
CA ALA A 173 8.35 -8.24 -29.12
C ALA A 173 6.80 -8.25 -29.05
N THR A 174 6.16 -7.96 -30.17
CA THR A 174 4.71 -8.14 -30.31
C THR A 174 4.34 -9.62 -30.34
N GLU A 175 3.19 -10.00 -29.79
CA GLU A 175 2.73 -11.40 -29.79
C GLU A 175 2.53 -11.96 -31.20
N SER A 176 2.10 -11.11 -32.12
CA SER A 176 1.94 -11.47 -33.53
C SER A 176 3.27 -11.91 -34.19
N ALA A 177 4.42 -11.49 -33.67
CA ALA A 177 5.71 -11.89 -34.22
C ALA A 177 6.00 -13.40 -34.05
N THR A 178 5.37 -14.06 -33.07
CA THR A 178 5.56 -15.49 -32.80
C THR A 178 4.72 -16.38 -33.74
N VAL A 179 3.56 -15.91 -34.20
CA VAL A 179 2.57 -16.69 -34.97
C VAL A 179 2.26 -16.09 -36.34
N ARG A 180 3.19 -15.36 -36.97
CA ARG A 180 3.04 -14.80 -38.31
C ARG A 180 2.90 -15.89 -39.36
N ASN A 181 2.18 -15.61 -40.45
CA ASN A 181 1.95 -16.54 -41.54
C ASN A 181 2.96 -16.41 -42.69
N ASP A 182 3.94 -15.50 -42.58
CA ASP A 182 4.91 -15.17 -43.63
C ASP A 182 6.32 -15.77 -43.39
N PHE A 183 6.44 -16.73 -42.51
CA PHE A 183 7.70 -17.43 -42.30
C PHE A 183 8.06 -18.36 -43.46
N ILE A 184 9.34 -18.35 -43.81
CA ILE A 184 9.91 -19.14 -44.91
C ILE A 184 10.95 -20.11 -44.33
N CYS A 185 10.98 -21.31 -44.89
CA CYS A 185 11.97 -22.34 -44.54
C CYS A 185 13.36 -21.90 -44.99
N MET A 186 14.36 -21.98 -44.13
CA MET A 186 15.73 -21.59 -44.43
C MET A 186 16.45 -22.57 -45.40
N ILE A 187 15.91 -23.78 -45.58
CA ILE A 187 16.53 -24.82 -46.44
C ILE A 187 15.97 -24.76 -47.84
N CYS A 188 14.68 -24.76 -48.02
CA CYS A 188 14.02 -24.86 -49.35
C CYS A 188 13.26 -23.60 -49.75
N SER A 189 13.25 -22.55 -48.91
CA SER A 189 12.55 -21.28 -49.12
C SER A 189 11.02 -21.42 -49.30
N SER A 190 10.43 -22.61 -49.02
CA SER A 190 9.01 -22.81 -49.02
C SER A 190 8.36 -22.21 -47.79
N GLN A 191 7.09 -21.94 -47.86
CA GLN A 191 6.32 -21.38 -46.74
C GLN A 191 6.26 -22.36 -45.55
N LEU A 192 6.32 -21.82 -44.34
CA LEU A 192 6.13 -22.58 -43.12
C LEU A 192 4.68 -22.49 -42.67
N LYS A 193 4.13 -23.64 -42.23
CA LYS A 193 2.77 -23.74 -41.67
C LYS A 193 2.85 -24.08 -40.20
N GLU A 194 2.09 -23.39 -39.36
CA GLU A 194 2.00 -23.67 -37.94
C GLU A 194 1.36 -25.02 -37.67
N ASP A 195 1.98 -25.80 -36.78
CA ASP A 195 1.41 -27.01 -36.19
C ASP A 195 0.72 -26.66 -34.87
N VAL A 196 -0.57 -26.38 -34.90
CA VAL A 196 -1.38 -25.92 -33.78
C VAL A 196 -1.34 -26.88 -32.57
N LYS A 197 -1.09 -28.19 -32.81
CA LYS A 197 -0.99 -29.18 -31.72
C LYS A 197 0.17 -28.93 -30.78
N PHE A 198 1.20 -28.28 -31.29
CA PHE A 198 2.41 -27.94 -30.52
C PHE A 198 2.52 -26.43 -30.21
N ARG A 199 1.38 -25.74 -30.17
CA ARG A 199 1.35 -24.38 -29.64
C ARG A 199 1.40 -24.39 -28.13
N VAL A 200 2.40 -23.78 -27.57
CA VAL A 200 2.57 -23.61 -26.12
C VAL A 200 1.95 -22.27 -25.72
N LEU A 201 1.01 -22.31 -24.78
CA LEU A 201 0.35 -21.11 -24.24
C LEU A 201 0.91 -20.80 -22.87
N GLY A 202 1.19 -19.53 -22.64
CA GLY A 202 1.56 -18.95 -21.35
C GLY A 202 0.48 -18.02 -20.80
N ASP A 203 0.67 -17.56 -19.59
CA ASP A 203 -0.15 -16.56 -18.92
C ASP A 203 0.36 -15.15 -19.18
N LYS A 204 -0.56 -14.21 -19.35
CA LYS A 204 -0.29 -12.79 -19.52
C LYS A 204 -1.23 -11.96 -18.66
N GLN A 205 -0.68 -10.95 -18.01
CA GLN A 205 -1.43 -9.94 -17.26
C GLN A 205 -0.85 -8.55 -17.57
N LEU A 206 -1.69 -7.55 -17.72
CA LEU A 206 -1.28 -6.17 -17.88
C LEU A 206 -1.46 -5.44 -16.55
N VAL A 207 -0.51 -4.59 -16.24
CA VAL A 207 -0.49 -3.79 -15.02
C VAL A 207 -0.05 -2.38 -15.38
N GLU A 208 -0.70 -1.38 -14.81
CA GLU A 208 -0.30 0.01 -14.98
C GLU A 208 0.44 0.51 -13.74
N LEU A 209 1.60 1.08 -13.97
CA LEU A 209 2.41 1.74 -12.95
C LEU A 209 2.43 3.25 -13.14
N ILE A 210 2.41 3.98 -12.00
CA ILE A 210 2.64 5.42 -11.97
C ILE A 210 3.68 5.74 -10.90
N HIS A 211 4.44 6.82 -11.09
CA HIS A 211 5.40 7.27 -10.08
C HIS A 211 4.69 7.67 -8.78
N VAL A 212 5.31 7.39 -7.64
CA VAL A 212 4.70 7.66 -6.33
C VAL A 212 4.36 9.13 -6.11
N GLU A 213 5.18 10.05 -6.61
CA GLU A 213 4.94 11.50 -6.53
C GLU A 213 3.67 11.95 -7.28
N ALA A 214 3.19 11.16 -8.25
CA ALA A 214 1.92 11.45 -8.89
C ALA A 214 0.74 11.44 -7.91
N LEU A 215 0.85 10.71 -6.81
CA LEU A 215 -0.14 10.67 -5.75
C LEU A 215 -0.17 11.99 -4.93
N ASP A 216 0.89 12.79 -4.96
CA ASP A 216 0.93 14.09 -4.28
C ASP A 216 -0.05 15.10 -4.91
N VAL A 217 -0.35 14.94 -6.18
CA VAL A 217 -1.42 15.71 -6.84
C VAL A 217 -2.78 15.43 -6.20
N LEU A 218 -3.02 14.19 -5.78
CA LEU A 218 -4.24 13.78 -5.08
C LEU A 218 -4.28 14.25 -3.62
N ARG A 219 -3.14 14.65 -3.07
CA ARG A 219 -3.05 15.32 -1.75
C ARG A 219 -3.42 16.80 -1.82
N GLY A 220 -3.54 17.37 -3.01
CA GLY A 220 -3.79 18.80 -3.23
C GLY A 220 -2.52 19.67 -3.23
N HIS A 221 -1.35 19.09 -3.18
CA HIS A 221 -0.08 19.81 -3.32
C HIS A 221 0.24 20.00 -4.80
N ARG A 222 0.21 21.25 -5.25
CA ARG A 222 0.63 21.63 -6.61
C ARG A 222 2.10 22.02 -6.59
N HIS A 223 2.98 21.09 -6.85
CA HIS A 223 4.38 21.38 -7.10
C HIS A 223 4.72 21.18 -8.58
N GLY A 224 4.96 22.30 -9.27
CA GLY A 224 5.54 22.31 -10.60
C GLY A 224 4.63 21.84 -11.75
N SER A 225 5.16 21.92 -12.96
CA SER A 225 4.51 21.50 -14.22
C SER A 225 4.89 20.07 -14.62
N PHE A 226 4.90 19.13 -13.70
CA PHE A 226 5.19 17.73 -14.00
C PHE A 226 4.00 17.07 -14.68
N ARG A 227 4.27 16.29 -15.73
CA ARG A 227 3.29 15.39 -16.33
C ARG A 227 3.55 14.01 -15.80
N TYR A 228 2.59 13.50 -15.03
CA TYR A 228 2.59 12.10 -14.62
C TYR A 228 1.91 11.26 -15.67
N GLN A 229 2.57 10.20 -16.09
CA GLN A 229 2.01 9.25 -17.05
C GLN A 229 2.16 7.84 -16.51
N SER A 230 1.13 7.01 -16.71
CA SER A 230 1.22 5.60 -16.41
C SER A 230 2.02 4.86 -17.49
N VAL A 231 2.70 3.81 -17.07
CA VAL A 231 3.39 2.86 -17.96
C VAL A 231 2.72 1.51 -17.83
N THR A 232 2.37 0.93 -18.98
CA THR A 232 1.80 -0.43 -19.01
C THR A 232 2.92 -1.46 -18.94
N LEU A 233 2.83 -2.35 -17.95
CA LEU A 233 3.70 -3.51 -17.80
C LEU A 233 3.02 -4.76 -18.34
N PHE A 234 3.73 -5.54 -19.13
CA PHE A 234 3.37 -6.90 -19.48
C PHE A 234 4.00 -7.87 -18.48
N LEU A 235 3.19 -8.51 -17.67
CA LEU A 235 3.60 -9.60 -16.80
C LEU A 235 3.36 -10.92 -17.54
N ARG A 236 4.33 -11.82 -17.47
CA ARG A 236 4.29 -13.12 -18.13
C ARG A 236 4.44 -14.24 -17.11
N ASP A 237 3.67 -15.28 -17.32
CA ASP A 237 3.76 -16.56 -16.62
C ASP A 237 3.77 -16.40 -15.08
N GLU A 238 4.88 -16.69 -14.40
CA GLU A 238 4.99 -16.64 -12.94
C GLU A 238 4.91 -15.22 -12.36
N LEU A 239 5.15 -14.18 -13.18
CA LEU A 239 4.96 -12.80 -12.76
C LEU A 239 3.47 -12.41 -12.70
N CYS A 240 2.58 -13.17 -13.34
CA CYS A 240 1.15 -12.95 -13.21
C CYS A 240 0.71 -13.16 -11.76
N ASN A 241 -0.18 -12.30 -11.26
CA ASN A 241 -0.63 -12.25 -9.86
C ASN A 241 0.47 -11.96 -8.80
N SER A 242 1.70 -11.63 -9.21
CA SER A 242 2.76 -11.28 -8.25
C SER A 242 2.62 -9.87 -7.68
N VAL A 243 1.76 -9.05 -8.25
CA VAL A 243 1.55 -7.66 -7.84
C VAL A 243 0.15 -7.43 -7.30
N ARG A 244 0.03 -6.44 -6.40
CA ARG A 244 -1.23 -6.01 -5.82
C ARG A 244 -1.47 -4.53 -6.10
N ILE A 245 -2.71 -4.18 -6.38
CA ILE A 245 -3.14 -2.79 -6.59
C ILE A 245 -2.81 -1.96 -5.34
N GLY A 246 -2.31 -0.74 -5.57
CA GLY A 246 -1.97 0.21 -4.53
C GLY A 246 -0.60 0.01 -3.89
N ARG A 247 0.10 -1.09 -4.14
CA ARG A 247 1.45 -1.32 -3.61
C ARG A 247 2.54 -0.77 -4.52
N LEU A 248 3.67 -0.47 -3.91
CA LEU A 248 4.85 0.08 -4.56
C LEU A 248 5.81 -1.05 -4.92
N TYR A 249 6.26 -1.06 -6.17
CA TYR A 249 7.19 -2.07 -6.68
C TYR A 249 8.37 -1.44 -7.39
N LYS A 250 9.51 -2.12 -7.28
CA LYS A 250 10.66 -1.92 -8.14
C LYS A 250 10.64 -3.00 -9.23
N VAL A 251 10.63 -2.57 -10.48
CA VAL A 251 10.50 -3.46 -11.63
C VAL A 251 11.71 -3.29 -12.53
N ILE A 252 12.31 -4.41 -12.92
CA ILE A 252 13.27 -4.45 -14.02
C ILE A 252 12.54 -5.02 -15.22
N GLY A 253 12.61 -4.34 -16.36
CA GLY A 253 11.92 -4.77 -17.56
C GLY A 253 12.60 -4.31 -18.83
N ILE A 254 12.10 -4.81 -19.95
CA ILE A 254 12.58 -4.49 -21.29
C ILE A 254 11.51 -3.66 -21.99
N PRO A 255 11.82 -2.47 -22.53
CA PRO A 255 10.87 -1.68 -23.29
C PRO A 255 10.24 -2.51 -24.42
N ALA A 256 8.92 -2.46 -24.51
CA ALA A 256 8.14 -3.18 -25.51
C ALA A 256 7.41 -2.18 -26.42
N LEU A 257 7.51 -2.39 -27.74
CA LEU A 257 6.77 -1.60 -28.71
C LEU A 257 5.42 -2.25 -28.96
N VAL A 258 4.35 -1.61 -28.46
CA VAL A 258 2.99 -2.01 -28.80
C VAL A 258 2.44 -1.02 -29.82
N HIS A 259 2.34 -1.48 -31.07
CA HIS A 259 1.71 -0.72 -32.14
C HIS A 259 0.21 -1.01 -32.16
N GLN A 260 -0.58 -0.09 -31.64
CA GLN A 260 -2.00 0.02 -31.98
C GLN A 260 -2.17 1.29 -32.83
N TRP A 261 -2.28 1.10 -34.11
CA TRP A 261 -2.51 2.23 -35.00
C TRP A 261 -3.85 2.91 -34.69
N PRO A 262 -3.94 4.25 -34.53
CA PRO A 262 -2.88 5.24 -34.77
C PRO A 262 -1.98 5.56 -33.55
N ASN A 263 -2.20 4.95 -32.38
CA ASN A 263 -1.52 5.30 -31.15
C ASN A 263 -0.34 4.36 -30.88
N MET A 264 0.83 4.95 -30.63
CA MET A 264 1.98 4.24 -30.06
C MET A 264 1.94 4.43 -28.55
N THR A 265 1.77 3.33 -27.81
CA THR A 265 1.80 3.36 -26.35
C THR A 265 3.11 2.79 -25.83
N TRP A 266 3.65 3.46 -24.84
CA TRP A 266 4.81 3.00 -24.09
C TRP A 266 4.41 1.83 -23.20
N SER A 267 5.12 0.74 -23.36
CA SER A 267 4.96 -0.43 -22.52
C SER A 267 6.30 -1.05 -22.20
N VAL A 268 6.36 -1.82 -21.16
CA VAL A 268 7.55 -2.54 -20.70
C VAL A 268 7.17 -3.97 -20.39
N GLU A 269 7.92 -4.93 -20.91
CA GLU A 269 7.77 -6.31 -20.49
C GLU A 269 8.59 -6.54 -19.22
N ALA A 270 7.93 -6.89 -18.12
CA ALA A 270 8.56 -7.10 -16.84
C ALA A 270 9.43 -8.37 -16.86
N ASN A 271 10.62 -8.24 -16.34
CA ASN A 271 11.58 -9.32 -16.18
C ASN A 271 11.71 -9.77 -14.73
N SER A 272 11.78 -8.80 -13.81
CA SER A 272 11.88 -9.02 -12.37
C SER A 272 11.07 -7.98 -11.63
N ILE A 273 10.36 -8.40 -10.57
CA ILE A 273 9.52 -7.53 -9.76
C ILE A 273 9.85 -7.77 -8.29
N GLN A 274 10.08 -6.70 -7.56
CA GLN A 274 10.35 -6.73 -6.12
C GLN A 274 9.44 -5.74 -5.42
N LEU A 275 8.87 -6.13 -4.28
CA LEU A 275 8.19 -5.18 -3.41
C LEU A 275 9.21 -4.13 -2.97
N TRP A 276 8.89 -2.87 -3.19
CA TRP A 276 9.78 -1.78 -2.83
C TRP A 276 9.25 -1.08 -1.58
N GLU A 277 10.05 -1.11 -0.54
CA GLU A 277 9.80 -0.37 0.68
C GLU A 277 10.93 0.63 0.85
N PRO A 278 10.62 1.94 0.93
CA PRO A 278 11.65 2.92 1.27
C PRO A 278 12.25 2.56 2.62
N LYS A 279 13.55 2.31 2.64
CA LYS A 279 14.29 1.95 3.86
C LYS A 279 14.59 3.14 4.77
N ASP A 280 14.05 4.31 4.42
CA ASP A 280 14.29 5.52 5.21
C ASP A 280 13.58 5.40 6.56
N CYS A 281 14.33 4.97 7.58
CA CYS A 281 13.97 5.17 8.96
C CYS A 281 14.72 6.43 9.42
N PRO A 282 14.10 7.61 9.31
CA PRO A 282 14.77 8.84 9.75
C PRO A 282 15.02 8.77 11.26
N GLU A 283 16.14 9.32 11.68
CA GLU A 283 16.37 9.55 13.09
C GLU A 283 15.40 10.60 13.61
N VAL A 284 14.99 10.44 14.86
CA VAL A 284 14.11 11.42 15.52
C VAL A 284 14.85 12.73 15.66
N SER A 285 14.22 13.82 15.26
CA SER A 285 14.77 15.18 15.40
C SER A 285 15.32 15.44 16.80
N PRO A 286 16.49 16.09 16.93
CA PRO A 286 17.08 16.42 18.23
C PRO A 286 16.14 17.18 19.15
N ARG A 287 15.22 17.97 18.62
CA ARG A 287 14.19 18.70 19.38
C ARG A 287 13.23 17.76 20.10
N PHE A 288 12.76 16.71 19.43
CA PHE A 288 11.92 15.69 20.06
C PHE A 288 12.69 14.83 21.06
N GLN A 289 13.97 14.56 20.82
CA GLN A 289 14.84 13.88 21.81
C GLN A 289 15.01 14.71 23.08
N GLN A 290 15.20 16.03 22.95
CA GLN A 290 15.25 16.94 24.09
C GLN A 290 13.92 16.96 24.86
N LEU A 291 12.81 17.02 24.14
CA LEU A 291 11.47 16.95 24.75
C LEU A 291 11.28 15.65 25.50
N LEU A 292 11.68 14.51 24.92
CA LEU A 292 11.57 13.19 25.55
C LEU A 292 12.33 13.15 26.89
N ASN A 293 13.56 13.66 26.91
CA ASN A 293 14.36 13.74 28.12
C ASN A 293 13.72 14.66 29.18
N TRP A 294 13.15 15.77 28.74
CA TRP A 294 12.52 16.73 29.68
C TRP A 294 11.20 16.17 30.25
N THR A 295 10.47 15.35 29.49
CA THR A 295 9.20 14.76 29.90
C THR A 295 9.34 13.39 30.57
N ALA A 296 10.54 12.89 30.79
CA ALA A 296 10.81 11.55 31.34
C ALA A 296 10.16 11.27 32.71
N SER A 297 9.76 12.32 33.44
CA SER A 297 9.09 12.20 34.74
C SER A 297 7.63 11.77 34.68
N SER A 298 6.98 11.83 33.49
CA SER A 298 5.58 11.44 33.31
C SER A 298 5.37 10.79 31.97
N PRO A 299 4.69 9.63 31.90
CA PRO A 299 4.44 8.88 30.66
C PRO A 299 3.48 9.60 29.70
N TRP A 300 2.76 10.62 30.18
CA TRP A 300 1.72 11.32 29.42
C TRP A 300 2.15 12.68 28.85
N ARG A 301 3.22 13.30 29.39
CA ARG A 301 3.59 14.69 29.01
C ARG A 301 4.10 14.80 27.58
N PHE A 302 4.88 13.83 27.13
CA PHE A 302 5.43 13.86 25.77
C PHE A 302 4.32 13.98 24.71
N SER A 303 3.37 13.03 24.69
CA SER A 303 2.27 13.04 23.73
C SER A 303 1.38 14.28 23.85
N ALA A 304 1.22 14.80 25.07
CA ALA A 304 0.44 16.01 25.32
C ALA A 304 1.06 17.24 24.66
N ILE A 305 2.36 17.45 24.85
CA ILE A 305 3.08 18.61 24.29
C ILE A 305 3.16 18.46 22.76
N VAL A 306 3.44 17.26 22.25
CA VAL A 306 3.44 16.98 20.82
C VAL A 306 2.10 17.32 20.18
N ALA A 307 0.97 16.91 20.80
CA ALA A 307 -0.37 17.25 20.32
C ALA A 307 -0.69 18.74 20.46
N HIS A 308 -0.29 19.38 21.56
CA HIS A 308 -0.51 20.80 21.81
C HIS A 308 0.19 21.69 20.78
N CYS A 309 1.44 21.35 20.44
CA CYS A 309 2.25 22.09 19.46
C CYS A 309 1.95 21.68 18.00
N PHE A 310 1.04 20.72 17.77
CA PHE A 310 0.70 20.26 16.44
C PHE A 310 -0.21 21.24 15.70
N GLY A 311 0.18 21.64 14.48
CA GLY A 311 -0.64 22.47 13.61
C GLY A 311 -0.90 23.88 14.14
N LEU A 312 0.06 24.48 14.86
CA LEU A 312 -0.05 25.84 15.41
C LEU A 312 -0.22 26.93 14.34
N ASP A 313 0.16 26.66 13.09
CA ASP A 313 -0.08 27.56 11.96
C ASP A 313 -1.57 27.61 11.56
N LEU A 314 -2.36 26.61 11.93
CA LEU A 314 -3.75 26.43 11.51
C LEU A 314 -4.76 26.67 12.62
N ALA A 315 -4.42 26.29 13.84
CA ALA A 315 -5.26 26.41 15.02
C ALA A 315 -4.46 26.91 16.22
N PRO A 316 -5.05 27.78 17.04
CA PRO A 316 -4.37 28.26 18.25
C PRO A 316 -4.07 27.10 19.22
N PRO A 317 -3.08 27.29 20.12
CA PRO A 317 -2.83 26.30 21.16
C PRO A 317 -4.08 26.09 22.02
N ALA A 318 -4.16 24.95 22.68
CA ALA A 318 -5.29 24.48 23.47
C ALA A 318 -6.58 24.12 22.68
N LEU A 319 -6.76 24.58 21.45
CA LEU A 319 -7.91 24.16 20.65
C LEU A 319 -7.64 22.83 19.96
N TYR A 320 -8.65 21.96 20.01
CA TYR A 320 -8.69 20.66 19.30
C TYR A 320 -7.58 19.66 19.68
N ASN A 321 -7.02 19.77 20.90
CA ASN A 321 -5.90 18.90 21.32
C ASN A 321 -6.26 17.40 21.27
N THR A 322 -7.50 17.04 21.64
CA THR A 322 -7.97 15.64 21.54
C THR A 322 -7.99 15.15 20.09
N LEU A 323 -8.43 15.99 19.14
CA LEU A 323 -8.38 15.67 17.73
C LEU A 323 -6.94 15.60 17.20
N LYS A 324 -6.10 16.58 17.56
CA LYS A 324 -4.68 16.59 17.18
C LYS A 324 -3.98 15.31 17.62
N LEU A 325 -4.24 14.86 18.86
CA LEU A 325 -3.75 13.57 19.36
C LEU A 325 -4.32 12.40 18.54
N GLY A 326 -5.63 12.34 18.32
CA GLY A 326 -6.27 11.27 17.56
C GLY A 326 -5.73 11.15 16.12
N LEU A 327 -5.49 12.28 15.44
CA LEU A 327 -4.86 12.30 14.12
C LEU A 327 -3.41 11.80 14.15
N LEU A 328 -2.62 12.20 15.14
CA LEU A 328 -1.24 11.71 15.33
C LEU A 328 -1.22 10.21 15.60
N LEU A 329 -2.12 9.70 16.47
CA LEU A 329 -2.23 8.27 16.73
C LEU A 329 -2.61 7.48 15.48
N SER A 330 -3.57 7.99 14.69
CA SER A 330 -3.94 7.37 13.42
C SER A 330 -2.78 7.37 12.42
N LEU A 331 -2.01 8.45 12.33
CA LEU A 331 -0.80 8.53 11.48
C LEU A 331 0.26 7.50 11.86
N VAL A 332 0.53 7.38 13.15
CA VAL A 332 1.57 6.48 13.68
C VAL A 332 1.19 5.01 13.51
N GLN A 333 -0.10 4.68 13.52
CA GLN A 333 -0.59 3.31 13.40
C GLN A 333 -0.59 2.79 11.94
N THR A 334 -0.50 3.67 10.94
CA THR A 334 -0.53 3.28 9.53
C THR A 334 0.75 2.54 9.12
N ARG A 335 0.74 1.21 9.22
CA ARG A 335 1.80 0.33 8.70
C ARG A 335 1.17 -0.93 8.14
N THR A 336 1.68 -1.41 7.02
CA THR A 336 1.43 -2.76 6.50
C THR A 336 2.61 -3.63 6.90
N ASP A 337 2.36 -4.65 7.71
CA ASP A 337 3.36 -5.66 8.02
C ASP A 337 3.60 -6.60 6.83
N ALA A 338 4.71 -7.33 6.85
CA ALA A 338 5.05 -8.31 5.82
C ALA A 338 3.96 -9.38 5.64
N ASP A 339 3.24 -9.71 6.70
CA ASP A 339 2.14 -10.70 6.74
C ASP A 339 0.78 -10.14 6.29
N ASP A 340 0.75 -8.94 5.67
CA ASP A 340 -0.49 -8.27 5.22
C ASP A 340 -1.50 -7.91 6.32
N SER A 341 -1.15 -8.01 7.59
CA SER A 341 -1.98 -7.50 8.67
C SER A 341 -1.93 -5.98 8.68
N PHE A 342 -3.07 -5.33 8.51
CA PHE A 342 -3.21 -3.89 8.59
C PHE A 342 -4.13 -3.53 9.77
N HIS A 343 -3.62 -2.73 10.69
CA HIS A 343 -4.38 -2.21 11.80
C HIS A 343 -4.84 -0.80 11.46
N SER A 344 -6.11 -0.65 11.06
CA SER A 344 -6.70 0.65 10.79
C SER A 344 -7.10 1.37 12.07
N LEU A 345 -6.86 2.67 12.11
CA LEU A 345 -7.44 3.56 13.10
C LEU A 345 -8.23 4.64 12.36
N ASP A 346 -9.51 4.34 12.11
CA ASP A 346 -10.41 5.22 11.38
C ASP A 346 -10.91 6.33 12.30
N VAL A 347 -10.94 7.56 11.79
CA VAL A 347 -11.31 8.76 12.55
C VAL A 347 -12.49 9.47 11.91
N LEU A 348 -13.56 9.65 12.68
CA LEU A 348 -14.70 10.49 12.32
C LEU A 348 -14.72 11.74 13.19
N VAL A 349 -14.71 12.90 12.56
CA VAL A 349 -14.76 14.18 13.23
C VAL A 349 -16.16 14.77 13.11
N VAL A 350 -16.78 15.07 14.24
CA VAL A 350 -18.09 15.73 14.33
C VAL A 350 -17.86 17.19 14.75
N THR A 351 -18.27 18.16 13.93
CA THR A 351 -17.92 19.56 14.17
C THR A 351 -18.95 20.55 13.62
N SER A 352 -19.01 21.73 14.23
CA SER A 352 -19.61 22.93 13.66
C SER A 352 -18.63 23.76 12.82
N ASP A 353 -17.31 23.46 12.91
CA ASP A 353 -16.19 24.26 12.38
C ASP A 353 -15.45 23.55 11.24
N ALA A 354 -16.19 23.06 10.25
CA ALA A 354 -15.68 22.18 9.21
C ALA A 354 -14.48 22.74 8.44
N LEU A 355 -14.43 24.05 8.18
CA LEU A 355 -13.38 24.63 7.35
C LEU A 355 -11.98 24.52 7.98
N ILE A 356 -11.90 24.83 9.29
CA ILE A 356 -10.63 24.83 10.01
C ILE A 356 -10.17 23.38 10.21
N LEU A 357 -11.09 22.50 10.58
CA LEU A 357 -10.77 21.10 10.81
C LEU A 357 -10.43 20.37 9.51
N ASP A 358 -11.06 20.69 8.39
CA ASP A 358 -10.67 20.18 7.09
C ASP A 358 -9.23 20.58 6.72
N ARG A 359 -8.84 21.82 7.01
CA ARG A 359 -7.45 22.27 6.83
C ARG A 359 -6.47 21.54 7.75
N LEU A 360 -6.83 21.38 9.03
CA LEU A 360 -5.99 20.65 10.00
C LEU A 360 -5.83 19.18 9.59
N MET A 361 -6.90 18.51 9.17
CA MET A 361 -6.86 17.14 8.66
C MET A 361 -6.04 17.04 7.36
N THR A 362 -6.17 18.01 6.46
CA THR A 362 -5.38 18.06 5.22
C THR A 362 -3.89 18.26 5.50
N PHE A 363 -3.56 19.14 6.46
CA PHE A 363 -2.19 19.29 6.92
C PHE A 363 -1.67 17.97 7.52
N SER A 364 -2.44 17.35 8.40
CA SER A 364 -2.08 16.05 8.99
C SER A 364 -1.89 14.97 7.93
N LEU A 365 -2.74 14.94 6.90
CA LEU A 365 -2.62 14.03 5.77
C LEU A 365 -1.30 14.20 5.01
N SER A 366 -0.76 15.43 4.95
CA SER A 366 0.53 15.70 4.31
C SER A 366 1.73 15.08 5.02
N LEU A 367 1.58 14.72 6.30
CA LEU A 367 2.59 14.03 7.10
C LEU A 367 2.56 12.50 6.91
N ALA A 368 1.44 11.97 6.40
CA ALA A 368 1.32 10.56 6.12
C ALA A 368 2.30 10.15 5.01
N ARG A 369 2.94 9.01 5.15
CA ARG A 369 3.76 8.41 4.09
C ARG A 369 2.96 8.25 2.79
N ARG A 370 1.68 7.89 2.92
CA ARG A 370 0.72 7.83 1.84
C ARG A 370 -0.63 8.36 2.32
N GLY A 371 -0.94 9.58 1.93
CA GLY A 371 -2.21 10.23 2.23
C GLY A 371 -2.93 10.60 0.95
N ILE A 372 -4.18 10.22 0.81
CA ILE A 372 -4.99 10.55 -0.36
C ILE A 372 -6.27 11.22 0.09
N ARG A 373 -6.52 12.40 -0.46
CA ARG A 373 -7.80 13.08 -0.29
C ARG A 373 -8.73 12.63 -1.40
N HIS A 374 -9.80 11.92 -1.04
CA HIS A 374 -10.82 11.53 -1.99
C HIS A 374 -11.63 12.73 -2.47
N GLN A 375 -11.87 12.80 -3.76
CA GLN A 375 -12.78 13.79 -4.36
C GLN A 375 -14.15 13.15 -4.55
N ALA A 376 -15.21 13.82 -4.11
CA ALA A 376 -16.58 13.27 -4.13
C ALA A 376 -17.07 12.87 -5.55
N SER A 377 -16.49 13.47 -6.60
CA SER A 377 -16.73 13.12 -8.01
C SER A 377 -15.90 11.94 -8.51
N GLY A 378 -14.86 11.54 -7.78
CA GLY A 378 -13.96 10.44 -8.16
C GLY A 378 -14.48 9.06 -7.74
N GLU A 379 -13.79 8.03 -8.22
CA GLU A 379 -14.02 6.66 -7.78
C GLU A 379 -13.24 6.39 -6.48
N MET A 380 -13.95 5.91 -5.47
CA MET A 380 -13.35 5.66 -4.16
C MET A 380 -12.65 4.29 -4.12
N PHE A 381 -13.26 3.28 -4.69
CA PHE A 381 -12.76 1.92 -4.57
C PHE A 381 -12.17 1.40 -5.87
N THR A 382 -13.01 1.11 -6.86
CA THR A 382 -12.57 0.56 -8.14
C THR A 382 -13.46 1.02 -9.27
N SER A 383 -12.87 1.13 -10.46
CA SER A 383 -13.62 1.29 -11.71
C SER A 383 -13.16 0.28 -12.75
N LEU A 384 -14.02 0.00 -13.71
CA LEU A 384 -13.77 -0.96 -14.78
C LEU A 384 -13.73 -0.27 -16.15
N SER A 385 -12.66 -0.51 -16.90
CA SER A 385 -12.54 -0.14 -18.31
C SER A 385 -12.23 -1.37 -19.16
N ARG A 386 -12.21 -1.20 -20.47
CA ARG A 386 -11.62 -2.21 -21.38
C ARG A 386 -10.13 -1.97 -21.52
N ASP A 387 -9.37 -3.04 -21.49
CA ASP A 387 -7.97 -3.01 -21.81
C ASP A 387 -7.76 -2.60 -23.28
N GLU A 388 -6.91 -1.59 -23.50
CA GLU A 388 -6.59 -1.05 -24.83
C GLU A 388 -5.42 -1.78 -25.50
N HIS A 389 -4.64 -2.58 -24.75
CA HIS A 389 -3.41 -3.23 -25.23
C HIS A 389 -3.51 -4.73 -25.43
N GLY A 390 -4.68 -5.30 -25.27
CA GLY A 390 -4.89 -6.74 -25.30
C GLY A 390 -6.17 -7.17 -25.98
N ALA A 391 -6.75 -8.25 -25.51
CA ALA A 391 -7.96 -8.87 -26.03
C ALA A 391 -9.26 -8.11 -25.67
N GLY A 392 -9.19 -6.89 -25.15
CA GLY A 392 -10.35 -6.12 -24.69
C GLY A 392 -10.94 -6.64 -23.38
N THR A 393 -10.12 -7.29 -22.56
CA THR A 393 -10.49 -7.79 -21.23
C THR A 393 -10.77 -6.65 -20.25
N ALA A 394 -11.36 -6.99 -19.10
CA ALA A 394 -11.59 -6.02 -18.05
C ALA A 394 -10.26 -5.52 -17.46
N ASN A 395 -10.07 -4.21 -17.42
CA ASN A 395 -9.01 -3.52 -16.69
C ASN A 395 -9.62 -2.88 -15.43
N ILE A 396 -9.06 -3.24 -14.27
CA ILE A 396 -9.55 -2.83 -12.96
C ILE A 396 -8.65 -1.70 -12.47
N HIS A 397 -9.21 -0.49 -12.37
CA HIS A 397 -8.50 0.68 -11.89
C HIS A 397 -8.73 0.89 -10.40
N ALA A 398 -7.67 1.26 -9.70
CA ALA A 398 -7.72 1.60 -8.29
C ALA A 398 -8.42 2.94 -8.06
N GLY A 399 -9.34 2.96 -7.10
CA GLY A 399 -9.85 4.20 -6.52
C GLY A 399 -8.98 4.72 -5.37
N SER A 400 -9.40 5.84 -4.80
CA SER A 400 -8.63 6.54 -3.75
C SER A 400 -8.27 5.67 -2.56
N ALA A 401 -9.17 4.78 -2.12
CA ALA A 401 -8.93 3.90 -0.97
C ALA A 401 -7.85 2.85 -1.23
N LEU A 402 -7.84 2.24 -2.43
CA LEU A 402 -6.81 1.27 -2.80
C LEU A 402 -5.46 1.95 -3.06
N LEU A 403 -5.47 3.17 -3.62
CA LEU A 403 -4.24 3.96 -3.79
C LEU A 403 -3.65 4.43 -2.44
N ALA A 404 -4.47 4.55 -1.40
CA ALA A 404 -4.03 4.90 -0.05
C ALA A 404 -3.46 3.72 0.75
N THR A 405 -3.24 2.57 0.13
CA THR A 405 -2.71 1.36 0.80
C THR A 405 -1.47 1.65 1.65
N GLY A 406 -1.49 1.24 2.91
CA GLY A 406 -0.45 1.52 3.90
C GLY A 406 -0.48 2.95 4.46
N GLY A 407 -1.58 3.69 4.26
CA GLY A 407 -1.71 5.07 4.68
C GLY A 407 -3.14 5.48 5.00
N ILE A 408 -3.52 6.69 4.59
CA ILE A 408 -4.78 7.32 4.97
C ILE A 408 -5.57 7.76 3.74
N CYS A 409 -6.85 7.42 3.70
CA CYS A 409 -7.83 7.92 2.76
C CYS A 409 -8.75 8.93 3.45
N MET A 410 -8.60 10.21 3.16
CA MET A 410 -9.44 11.28 3.70
C MET A 410 -10.68 11.44 2.83
N LEU A 411 -11.85 11.18 3.40
CA LEU A 411 -13.14 11.25 2.72
C LEU A 411 -13.67 12.70 2.61
N GLY A 412 -13.23 13.58 3.52
CA GLY A 412 -13.76 14.92 3.65
C GLY A 412 -15.15 14.93 4.28
N ASP A 413 -16.00 15.90 3.86
CA ASP A 413 -17.35 16.05 4.41
C ASP A 413 -18.29 14.95 3.90
N LEU A 414 -18.71 14.11 4.82
CA LEU A 414 -19.60 12.96 4.54
C LEU A 414 -21.04 13.42 4.19
N GLY A 415 -21.44 14.63 4.57
CA GLY A 415 -22.73 15.19 4.19
C GLY A 415 -22.90 15.40 2.68
N CYS A 416 -21.79 15.43 1.94
CA CYS A 416 -21.79 15.55 0.47
C CYS A 416 -22.07 14.22 -0.27
N TYR A 417 -22.09 13.09 0.44
CA TYR A 417 -22.27 11.77 -0.17
C TYR A 417 -23.73 11.35 -0.21
N LYS A 418 -24.10 10.63 -1.28
CA LYS A 418 -25.40 9.98 -1.39
C LYS A 418 -25.45 8.74 -0.48
N LYS A 419 -26.66 8.37 -0.04
CA LYS A 419 -26.88 7.23 0.84
C LYS A 419 -26.23 5.93 0.34
N ASP A 420 -26.40 5.59 -0.95
CA ASP A 420 -25.83 4.37 -1.53
C ASP A 420 -24.30 4.33 -1.42
N LYS A 421 -23.63 5.49 -1.58
CA LYS A 421 -22.18 5.58 -1.39
C LYS A 421 -21.80 5.42 0.08
N LEU A 422 -22.57 5.98 1.02
CA LEU A 422 -22.34 5.81 2.45
C LEU A 422 -22.51 4.36 2.87
N ASP A 423 -23.54 3.69 2.41
CA ASP A 423 -23.77 2.25 2.67
C ASP A 423 -22.61 1.39 2.17
N HIS A 424 -22.06 1.72 0.99
CA HIS A 424 -20.88 1.04 0.45
C HIS A 424 -19.61 1.31 1.28
N ILE A 425 -19.38 2.56 1.70
CA ILE A 425 -18.27 2.92 2.58
C ILE A 425 -18.37 2.16 3.90
N GLN A 426 -19.58 2.10 4.49
CA GLN A 426 -19.82 1.34 5.72
C GLN A 426 -19.46 -0.14 5.56
N SER A 427 -19.93 -0.77 4.48
CA SER A 427 -19.60 -2.17 4.18
C SER A 427 -18.08 -2.40 4.08
N VAL A 428 -17.34 -1.45 3.48
CA VAL A 428 -15.88 -1.57 3.37
C VAL A 428 -15.18 -1.32 4.70
N LEU A 429 -15.65 -0.37 5.53
CA LEU A 429 -15.13 -0.15 6.89
C LEU A 429 -15.29 -1.40 7.77
N GLU A 430 -16.40 -2.12 7.63
CA GLU A 430 -16.68 -3.33 8.39
C GLU A 430 -15.91 -4.57 7.87
N SER A 431 -15.78 -4.72 6.54
CA SER A 431 -15.19 -5.91 5.91
C SER A 431 -13.70 -5.77 5.58
N HIS A 432 -13.16 -4.55 5.57
CA HIS A 432 -11.81 -4.21 5.07
C HIS A 432 -11.50 -4.79 3.69
N SER A 433 -12.54 -4.95 2.86
CA SER A 433 -12.42 -5.47 1.50
C SER A 433 -13.43 -4.84 0.56
N VAL A 434 -13.07 -4.75 -0.71
CA VAL A 434 -13.97 -4.32 -1.77
C VAL A 434 -14.12 -5.43 -2.80
N SER A 435 -15.37 -5.75 -3.14
CA SER A 435 -15.71 -6.72 -4.17
C SER A 435 -16.02 -6.03 -5.50
N VAL A 436 -15.43 -6.52 -6.58
CA VAL A 436 -15.61 -6.01 -7.94
C VAL A 436 -16.30 -7.08 -8.77
N PHE A 437 -17.46 -6.73 -9.30
CA PHE A 437 -18.20 -7.60 -10.20
C PHE A 437 -17.83 -7.29 -11.65
N ILE A 438 -17.37 -8.29 -12.39
CA ILE A 438 -16.97 -8.19 -13.80
C ILE A 438 -17.97 -8.98 -14.65
N PRO A 439 -18.83 -8.29 -15.41
CA PRO A 439 -19.79 -8.97 -16.29
C PRO A 439 -19.06 -9.58 -17.51
N GLY A 440 -19.09 -10.91 -17.62
CA GLY A 440 -18.38 -11.67 -18.66
C GLY A 440 -18.77 -11.24 -20.08
N LYS A 441 -20.05 -11.11 -20.36
CA LYS A 441 -20.56 -10.68 -21.70
C LYS A 441 -20.01 -9.33 -22.16
N LYS A 442 -19.77 -8.39 -21.24
CA LYS A 442 -19.23 -7.06 -21.58
C LYS A 442 -17.75 -7.12 -21.98
N TYR A 443 -17.01 -8.06 -21.43
CA TYR A 443 -15.55 -8.16 -21.57
C TYR A 443 -15.09 -9.40 -22.35
N GLY A 444 -16.01 -10.04 -23.11
CA GLY A 444 -15.66 -11.13 -24.02
C GLY A 444 -15.43 -12.48 -23.33
N GLU A 445 -16.07 -12.71 -22.20
CA GLU A 445 -15.96 -13.93 -21.43
C GLU A 445 -17.31 -14.63 -21.24
N ASP A 446 -17.27 -15.94 -21.03
CA ASP A 446 -18.48 -16.76 -20.92
C ASP A 446 -19.17 -16.63 -19.55
N ALA A 447 -18.43 -16.35 -18.50
CA ALA A 447 -18.93 -16.28 -17.14
C ALA A 447 -18.65 -14.95 -16.46
N ASP A 448 -19.61 -14.51 -15.63
CA ASP A 448 -19.43 -13.39 -14.72
C ASP A 448 -18.44 -13.75 -13.61
N GLN A 449 -17.64 -12.79 -13.14
CA GLN A 449 -16.66 -13.02 -12.09
C GLN A 449 -16.76 -11.95 -11.01
N GLN A 450 -16.43 -12.35 -9.80
CA GLN A 450 -16.30 -11.47 -8.67
C GLN A 450 -14.88 -11.60 -8.10
N LEU A 451 -14.19 -10.45 -7.99
CA LEU A 451 -12.88 -10.35 -7.39
C LEU A 451 -12.98 -9.53 -6.11
N SER A 452 -12.21 -9.89 -5.09
CA SER A 452 -12.14 -9.16 -3.83
C SER A 452 -10.73 -8.61 -3.63
N PHE A 453 -10.65 -7.32 -3.26
CA PHE A 453 -9.40 -6.62 -2.98
C PHE A 453 -9.39 -6.17 -1.53
N PRO A 454 -8.32 -6.45 -0.75
CA PRO A 454 -8.20 -5.94 0.61
C PRO A 454 -7.99 -4.42 0.58
N VAL A 455 -8.70 -3.71 1.47
CA VAL A 455 -8.53 -2.28 1.69
C VAL A 455 -7.68 -2.10 2.93
N GLN A 456 -6.46 -1.63 2.73
CA GLN A 456 -5.43 -1.50 3.76
C GLN A 456 -5.07 -0.03 3.98
N CYS A 457 -6.06 0.79 4.30
CA CYS A 457 -5.88 2.21 4.66
C CYS A 457 -6.79 2.57 5.82
N SER A 458 -6.41 3.61 6.58
CA SER A 458 -7.31 4.23 7.56
C SER A 458 -8.15 5.30 6.89
N PHE A 459 -9.42 5.40 7.28
CA PHE A 459 -10.35 6.39 6.74
C PHE A 459 -10.51 7.56 7.71
N TRP A 460 -10.43 8.77 7.17
CA TRP A 460 -10.74 10.00 7.90
C TRP A 460 -11.97 10.67 7.29
N GLY A 461 -13.00 10.84 8.09
CA GLY A 461 -14.25 11.50 7.70
C GLY A 461 -14.55 12.72 8.56
N LEU A 462 -15.32 13.65 8.01
CA LEU A 462 -15.79 14.84 8.69
C LEU A 462 -17.31 14.94 8.52
N THR A 463 -18.02 15.34 9.55
CA THR A 463 -19.46 15.57 9.51
C THR A 463 -19.86 16.79 10.32
N HIS A 464 -20.89 17.49 9.86
CA HIS A 464 -21.43 18.64 10.58
C HIS A 464 -22.34 18.19 11.74
N SER A 465 -22.14 18.76 12.92
CA SER A 465 -23.13 18.66 13.99
C SER A 465 -24.36 19.49 13.60
N SER A 466 -25.52 18.85 13.43
CA SER A 466 -26.76 19.60 13.23
C SER A 466 -27.28 20.10 14.57
N GLN A 467 -27.34 21.41 14.76
CA GLN A 467 -28.17 21.99 15.82
C GLN A 467 -29.63 21.78 15.42
N CYS A 468 -30.28 20.75 15.96
CA CYS A 468 -31.72 20.65 15.85
C CYS A 468 -32.38 21.78 16.62
N SER A 469 -32.87 22.78 15.88
CA SER A 469 -33.79 23.79 16.38
C SER A 469 -35.22 23.25 16.52
N GLY A 470 -35.37 22.04 17.01
CA GLY A 470 -36.66 21.36 17.22
C GLY A 470 -36.94 21.16 18.71
N ARG A 471 -37.88 21.89 19.26
CA ARG A 471 -38.51 21.61 20.56
C ARG A 471 -38.99 20.17 20.59
N THR A 472 -38.22 19.25 21.12
CA THR A 472 -38.72 17.99 21.65
C THR A 472 -38.33 17.91 23.11
N ASP A 473 -39.36 17.96 23.96
CA ASP A 473 -39.32 17.78 25.41
C ASP A 473 -38.90 16.36 25.82
N SER A 474 -37.69 15.96 25.47
CA SER A 474 -37.08 14.79 26.11
C SER A 474 -35.60 15.11 26.30
N ALA A 475 -35.32 15.61 27.50
CA ALA A 475 -33.98 15.79 28.01
C ALA A 475 -33.30 14.44 28.21
N VAL A 476 -32.92 13.73 27.16
CA VAL A 476 -31.85 12.76 27.20
C VAL A 476 -30.55 13.54 26.92
N LEU A 477 -29.95 13.97 28.01
CA LEU A 477 -28.59 14.54 27.98
C LEU A 477 -27.68 13.51 27.27
N GLY A 478 -27.16 13.89 26.07
CA GLY A 478 -25.96 13.23 25.57
C GLY A 478 -26.00 12.56 24.20
N THR A 479 -27.05 12.65 23.39
CA THR A 479 -26.94 12.29 21.99
C THR A 479 -26.37 13.47 21.22
N ALA A 480 -25.07 13.43 20.91
CA ALA A 480 -24.53 14.30 19.90
C ALA A 480 -25.20 13.91 18.58
N GLU A 481 -25.99 14.82 18.00
CA GLU A 481 -26.58 14.58 16.71
C GLU A 481 -25.44 14.54 15.66
N LEU A 482 -25.23 13.34 15.09
CA LEU A 482 -24.19 13.04 14.11
C LEU A 482 -24.48 13.69 12.74
N GLY A 483 -25.38 14.69 12.71
CA GLY A 483 -25.78 15.36 11.48
C GLY A 483 -26.56 14.46 10.52
N PRO A 484 -26.28 14.53 9.21
CA PRO A 484 -27.00 13.73 8.21
C PRO A 484 -26.60 12.26 8.19
N ILE A 485 -25.67 11.83 9.07
CA ILE A 485 -25.09 10.49 9.05
C ILE A 485 -25.88 9.55 9.95
N PRO A 486 -26.25 8.33 9.47
CA PRO A 486 -26.87 7.32 10.32
C PRO A 486 -25.97 6.91 11.48
N ALA A 487 -26.53 6.67 12.67
CA ALA A 487 -25.76 6.22 13.83
C ALA A 487 -24.96 4.94 13.56
N GLN A 488 -25.54 3.99 12.80
CA GLN A 488 -24.87 2.75 12.39
C GLN A 488 -23.60 3.00 11.56
N PHE A 489 -23.61 4.04 10.71
CA PHE A 489 -22.42 4.43 9.95
C PHE A 489 -21.31 4.93 10.88
N ALA A 490 -21.66 5.74 11.89
CA ALA A 490 -20.69 6.22 12.86
C ALA A 490 -20.10 5.08 13.73
N GLU A 491 -20.86 3.99 13.93
CA GLU A 491 -20.38 2.80 14.62
C GLU A 491 -19.26 2.07 13.86
N ALA A 492 -19.27 2.14 12.51
CA ALA A 492 -18.24 1.52 11.69
C ALA A 492 -16.89 2.23 11.84
N PHE A 493 -16.85 3.53 12.21
CA PHE A 493 -15.61 4.23 12.52
C PHE A 493 -15.10 3.82 13.93
N GLY A 494 -13.81 3.59 14.02
CA GLY A 494 -13.16 3.25 15.29
C GLY A 494 -13.25 4.40 16.27
N LEU A 495 -12.69 5.56 15.93
CA LEU A 495 -12.61 6.72 16.80
C LEU A 495 -13.52 7.86 16.29
N VAL A 496 -14.46 8.29 17.13
CA VAL A 496 -15.32 9.46 16.86
C VAL A 496 -14.95 10.57 17.83
N ILE A 497 -14.65 11.74 17.31
CA ILE A 497 -14.22 12.91 18.09
C ILE A 497 -15.14 14.09 17.79
N GLN A 498 -15.74 14.68 18.81
CA GLN A 498 -16.54 15.88 18.70
C GLN A 498 -15.68 17.13 18.92
N CYS A 499 -15.80 18.08 18.03
CA CYS A 499 -15.12 19.36 18.08
C CYS A 499 -16.11 20.50 17.86
N GLY A 500 -16.12 21.51 18.72
CA GLY A 500 -16.79 22.78 18.43
C GLY A 500 -18.02 23.14 19.26
N ASP A 501 -18.79 22.20 19.84
CA ASP A 501 -20.06 22.52 20.54
C ASP A 501 -19.89 23.21 21.92
N ARG A 502 -18.65 23.27 22.41
CA ARG A 502 -18.30 23.93 23.70
C ARG A 502 -17.31 25.07 23.54
N VAL A 503 -17.07 25.50 22.31
CA VAL A 503 -16.21 26.63 22.03
C VAL A 503 -16.95 27.91 22.41
N GLY A 504 -16.70 28.41 23.61
CA GLY A 504 -17.26 29.70 24.06
C GLY A 504 -16.76 30.86 23.19
N GLU A 505 -17.37 32.03 23.35
CA GLU A 505 -16.95 33.25 22.63
C GLU A 505 -15.44 33.51 22.65
N GLN A 506 -14.77 33.11 23.72
CA GLN A 506 -13.32 33.25 23.87
C GLN A 506 -12.52 32.40 22.84
N ALA A 507 -12.97 31.20 22.54
CA ALA A 507 -12.28 30.34 21.57
C ALA A 507 -12.55 30.79 20.12
N VAL A 508 -13.76 31.27 19.82
CA VAL A 508 -14.04 31.89 18.53
C VAL A 508 -13.20 33.17 18.34
N HIS A 509 -13.05 33.95 19.42
CA HIS A 509 -12.18 35.12 19.39
C HIS A 509 -10.70 34.71 19.19
N ALA A 510 -10.21 33.78 19.95
CA ALA A 510 -8.84 33.26 19.80
C ALA A 510 -8.55 32.74 18.38
N GLN A 511 -9.48 31.99 17.81
CA GLN A 511 -9.38 31.51 16.43
C GLN A 511 -9.40 32.68 15.41
N SER A 512 -10.24 33.65 15.61
CA SER A 512 -10.32 34.83 14.71
C SER A 512 -9.04 35.64 14.76
N VAL A 513 -8.52 35.92 15.97
CA VAL A 513 -7.25 36.61 16.17
C VAL A 513 -6.09 35.83 15.55
N HIS A 514 -6.05 34.52 15.76
CA HIS A 514 -5.03 33.65 15.17
C HIS A 514 -5.06 33.71 13.63
N THR A 515 -6.24 33.56 13.03
CA THR A 515 -6.41 33.64 11.57
C THR A 515 -5.95 34.97 11.00
N LEU A 516 -6.29 36.06 11.67
CA LEU A 516 -5.87 37.42 11.27
C LEU A 516 -4.35 37.59 11.38
N GLN A 517 -3.74 37.10 12.48
CA GLN A 517 -2.29 37.18 12.68
C GLN A 517 -1.54 36.37 11.62
N GLN A 518 -1.99 35.17 11.29
CA GLN A 518 -1.41 34.35 10.23
C GLN A 518 -1.55 34.99 8.84
N ALA A 519 -2.68 35.67 8.60
CA ALA A 519 -2.88 36.40 7.33
C ALA A 519 -1.98 37.64 7.21
N MET A 520 -1.70 38.32 8.33
CA MET A 520 -0.84 39.53 8.37
C MET A 520 0.65 39.18 8.34
N GLN A 521 1.05 38.08 8.99
CA GLN A 521 2.44 37.64 9.13
C GLN A 521 2.55 36.13 8.93
N PRO A 522 2.49 35.64 7.66
CA PRO A 522 2.57 34.21 7.37
C PRO A 522 3.91 33.62 7.88
N GLY A 523 3.83 32.51 8.61
CA GLY A 523 5.00 31.80 9.11
C GLY A 523 5.62 32.33 10.39
N THR A 524 5.08 33.40 11.00
CA THR A 524 5.44 33.79 12.35
C THR A 524 4.53 33.09 13.34
N GLN A 525 5.14 32.42 14.33
CA GLN A 525 4.35 31.82 15.40
C GLN A 525 3.84 32.94 16.35
N PRO A 526 2.52 33.13 16.45
CA PRO A 526 1.97 34.21 17.25
C PRO A 526 2.04 33.95 18.77
N TYR A 527 2.41 32.72 19.16
CA TYR A 527 2.40 32.31 20.56
C TYR A 527 3.83 31.95 21.02
N PRO A 528 4.29 32.52 22.14
CA PRO A 528 5.55 32.10 22.73
C PRO A 528 5.40 30.67 23.28
N SER A 529 5.86 29.70 22.56
CA SER A 529 5.97 28.33 23.06
C SER A 529 7.42 28.01 23.39
N HIS A 530 7.65 27.29 24.50
CA HIS A 530 8.97 26.77 24.81
C HIS A 530 9.44 25.71 23.77
N TRP A 531 8.50 25.18 23.00
CA TRP A 531 8.74 24.12 22.04
C TRP A 531 8.21 24.53 20.67
N GLU A 532 9.09 24.53 19.68
CA GLU A 532 8.76 24.80 18.29
C GLU A 532 9.21 23.61 17.45
N PHE A 533 8.26 22.98 16.75
CA PHE A 533 8.51 21.86 15.86
C PHE A 533 8.08 22.23 14.43
N SER A 534 8.96 21.96 13.47
CA SER A 534 8.64 22.15 12.06
C SER A 534 7.80 20.99 11.52
N THR A 535 7.18 21.20 10.37
CA THR A 535 6.49 20.14 9.63
C THR A 535 7.41 18.95 9.31
N GLN A 536 8.70 19.23 9.07
CA GLN A 536 9.70 18.19 8.82
C GLN A 536 10.00 17.37 10.08
N ASP A 537 10.10 18.01 11.25
CA ASP A 537 10.26 17.29 12.52
C ASP A 537 9.11 16.30 12.75
N TYR A 538 7.86 16.72 12.49
CA TYR A 538 6.69 15.82 12.59
C TYR A 538 6.70 14.68 11.56
N LYS A 539 7.16 14.92 10.33
CA LYS A 539 7.31 13.85 9.32
C LYS A 539 8.31 12.79 9.78
N GLU A 540 9.45 13.24 10.30
CA GLU A 540 10.49 12.36 10.84
C GLU A 540 9.99 11.58 12.05
N LEU A 541 9.29 12.25 12.99
CA LEU A 541 8.67 11.60 14.13
C LEU A 541 7.69 10.51 13.72
N VAL A 542 6.73 10.83 12.85
CA VAL A 542 5.72 9.88 12.37
C VAL A 542 6.37 8.70 11.66
N ALA A 543 7.32 8.95 10.76
CA ALA A 543 8.03 7.90 10.03
C ALA A 543 8.86 7.00 10.97
N HIS A 544 9.49 7.57 12.00
CA HIS A 544 10.20 6.79 13.01
C HIS A 544 9.24 5.92 13.82
N CYS A 545 8.14 6.51 14.32
CA CYS A 545 7.14 5.81 15.13
C CYS A 545 6.47 4.65 14.36
N GLN A 546 6.22 4.80 13.07
CA GLN A 546 5.66 3.74 12.21
C GLN A 546 6.56 2.50 12.12
N ASN A 547 7.87 2.66 12.30
CA ASN A 547 8.84 1.57 12.24
C ASN A 547 9.08 0.90 13.60
N LEU A 548 8.55 1.47 14.70
CA LEU A 548 8.68 0.87 16.02
C LEU A 548 7.80 -0.37 16.13
N GLN A 549 8.40 -1.45 16.58
CA GLN A 549 7.67 -2.63 17.04
C GLN A 549 7.45 -2.48 18.55
N VAL A 550 6.22 -2.74 18.98
CA VAL A 550 5.82 -2.60 20.37
C VAL A 550 5.28 -3.91 20.91
N GLU A 551 5.58 -4.18 22.17
CA GLU A 551 5.07 -5.34 22.90
C GLU A 551 4.09 -4.88 23.97
N LEU A 552 2.99 -5.61 24.12
CA LEU A 552 1.99 -5.31 25.16
C LEU A 552 2.51 -5.77 26.53
N SER A 553 2.46 -4.90 27.53
CA SER A 553 2.79 -5.31 28.89
C SER A 553 1.63 -6.08 29.53
N PRO A 554 1.92 -7.02 30.44
CA PRO A 554 0.86 -7.74 31.17
C PRO A 554 -0.09 -6.83 31.95
N GLU A 555 0.41 -5.71 32.45
CA GLU A 555 -0.35 -4.70 33.17
C GLU A 555 -1.33 -3.97 32.25
N ALA A 556 -0.88 -3.54 31.07
CA ALA A 556 -1.74 -2.92 30.05
C ALA A 556 -2.77 -3.90 29.50
N GLU A 557 -2.39 -5.16 29.27
CA GLU A 557 -3.30 -6.22 28.84
C GLU A 557 -4.43 -6.44 29.85
N LYS A 558 -4.10 -6.55 31.13
CA LYS A 558 -5.09 -6.69 32.22
C LYS A 558 -6.06 -5.52 32.28
N LEU A 559 -5.55 -4.28 32.15
CA LEU A 559 -6.38 -3.08 32.17
C LEU A 559 -7.32 -3.05 30.97
N ILE A 560 -6.83 -3.30 29.76
CA ILE A 560 -7.65 -3.31 28.53
C ILE A 560 -8.71 -4.40 28.58
N HIS A 561 -8.32 -5.63 28.94
CA HIS A 561 -9.24 -6.75 29.06
C HIS A 561 -10.27 -6.52 30.17
N GLY A 562 -9.83 -6.09 31.36
CA GLY A 562 -10.70 -5.79 32.50
C GLY A 562 -11.71 -4.69 32.16
N TYR A 563 -11.27 -3.60 31.54
CA TYR A 563 -12.16 -2.52 31.09
C TYR A 563 -13.18 -3.02 30.05
N TYR A 564 -12.73 -3.78 29.05
CA TYR A 564 -13.64 -4.34 28.03
C TYR A 564 -14.73 -5.21 28.63
N MET A 565 -14.37 -6.11 29.57
CA MET A 565 -15.31 -6.98 30.24
C MET A 565 -16.27 -6.20 31.14
N ALA A 566 -15.78 -5.22 31.90
CA ALA A 566 -16.59 -4.37 32.79
C ALA A 566 -17.59 -3.52 31.99
N SER A 567 -17.12 -2.87 30.92
CA SER A 567 -17.95 -2.07 30.03
C SER A 567 -19.08 -2.89 29.38
N ARG A 568 -18.74 -4.10 28.91
CA ARG A 568 -19.73 -5.01 28.31
C ARG A 568 -20.82 -5.44 29.31
N ARG A 569 -20.44 -5.74 30.56
CA ARG A 569 -21.38 -6.12 31.62
C ARG A 569 -22.25 -4.94 32.07
N ALA A 570 -21.63 -3.79 32.33
CA ALA A 570 -22.35 -2.59 32.77
C ALA A 570 -23.41 -2.13 31.77
N ARG A 571 -23.09 -2.13 30.47
CA ARG A 571 -24.02 -1.73 29.40
C ARG A 571 -25.13 -2.72 29.16
N THR A 572 -24.87 -4.01 29.28
CA THR A 572 -25.92 -5.05 29.18
C THR A 572 -26.97 -4.87 30.29
N GLN A 573 -26.56 -4.39 31.46
CA GLN A 573 -27.47 -4.15 32.58
C GLN A 573 -28.27 -2.85 32.43
N SER A 574 -27.68 -1.79 31.83
CA SER A 574 -28.32 -0.47 31.85
C SER A 574 -29.11 -0.12 30.58
N GLN A 575 -28.69 -0.56 29.41
CA GLN A 575 -29.23 -0.06 28.12
C GLN A 575 -29.47 -1.13 27.05
N GLY A 576 -29.11 -2.39 27.28
CA GLY A 576 -29.26 -3.46 26.27
C GLY A 576 -28.28 -3.36 25.07
N VAL A 577 -27.43 -2.36 25.02
CA VAL A 577 -26.45 -2.14 23.93
C VAL A 577 -25.16 -2.92 24.24
N LYS A 578 -24.79 -3.83 23.36
CA LYS A 578 -23.55 -4.61 23.48
C LYS A 578 -22.42 -3.90 22.81
N ILE A 579 -21.29 -3.72 23.50
CA ILE A 579 -20.04 -3.28 22.87
C ILE A 579 -19.55 -4.38 21.92
N SER A 580 -19.20 -3.99 20.70
CA SER A 580 -18.67 -4.88 19.67
C SER A 580 -17.27 -5.39 20.05
N LEU A 581 -16.90 -6.58 19.53
CA LEU A 581 -15.53 -7.09 19.58
C LEU A 581 -14.52 -6.15 18.88
N ALA A 582 -14.99 -5.35 17.93
CA ALA A 582 -14.16 -4.34 17.28
C ALA A 582 -13.60 -3.30 18.27
N SER A 583 -14.29 -3.08 19.41
CA SER A 583 -13.81 -2.13 20.44
C SER A 583 -12.53 -2.59 21.14
N ILE A 584 -12.27 -3.89 21.25
CA ILE A 584 -11.01 -4.37 21.85
C ILE A 584 -9.83 -4.12 20.90
N LYS A 585 -10.05 -4.32 19.58
CA LYS A 585 -9.05 -3.96 18.57
C LYS A 585 -8.75 -2.47 18.59
N LEU A 586 -9.77 -1.64 18.74
CA LEU A 586 -9.60 -0.19 18.86
C LEU A 586 -8.76 0.19 20.09
N LEU A 587 -9.06 -0.40 21.26
CA LEU A 587 -8.30 -0.16 22.49
C LEU A 587 -6.84 -0.53 22.35
N LEU A 588 -6.55 -1.72 21.77
CA LEU A 588 -5.20 -2.16 21.49
C LEU A 588 -4.50 -1.22 20.52
N SER A 589 -5.12 -0.89 19.38
CA SER A 589 -4.56 0.02 18.39
C SER A 589 -4.26 1.41 18.94
N LEU A 590 -5.12 1.95 19.81
CA LEU A 590 -4.91 3.24 20.47
C LEU A 590 -3.75 3.20 21.47
N ALA A 591 -3.67 2.14 22.29
CA ALA A 591 -2.60 1.97 23.28
C ALA A 591 -1.23 1.79 22.60
N GLU A 592 -1.16 0.95 21.58
CA GLU A 592 0.03 0.75 20.75
C GLU A 592 0.47 2.05 20.06
N ALA A 593 -0.48 2.77 19.44
CA ALA A 593 -0.21 4.03 18.77
C ALA A 593 0.30 5.10 19.75
N HIS A 594 -0.27 5.17 20.96
CA HIS A 594 0.19 6.10 22.00
C HIS A 594 1.61 5.74 22.48
N CYS A 595 1.89 4.47 22.70
CA CYS A 595 3.21 3.97 23.04
C CYS A 595 4.26 4.34 21.98
N LYS A 596 3.95 4.07 20.69
CA LYS A 596 4.80 4.44 19.55
C LYS A 596 5.03 5.95 19.46
N LEU A 597 3.97 6.75 19.61
CA LEU A 597 4.06 8.21 19.60
C LEU A 597 4.98 8.72 20.71
N CYS A 598 4.98 8.06 21.87
CA CYS A 598 5.87 8.35 22.98
C CYS A 598 7.29 7.73 22.85
N LEU A 599 7.64 7.21 21.65
CA LEU A 599 8.95 6.62 21.34
C LEU A 599 9.33 5.46 22.27
N ARG A 600 8.36 4.64 22.67
CA ARG A 600 8.54 3.46 23.52
C ARG A 600 8.30 2.18 22.75
N THR A 601 8.96 1.10 23.19
CA THR A 601 8.82 -0.25 22.59
C THR A 601 7.94 -1.17 23.42
N ARG A 602 7.53 -0.74 24.63
CA ARG A 602 6.65 -1.49 25.52
C ARG A 602 5.45 -0.64 25.89
N VAL A 603 4.24 -1.16 25.62
CA VAL A 603 2.98 -0.51 25.98
C VAL A 603 2.82 -0.56 27.51
N LEU A 604 2.66 0.59 28.13
CA LEU A 604 2.48 0.75 29.56
C LEU A 604 0.99 0.81 29.91
N GLU A 605 0.67 0.62 31.19
CA GLU A 605 -0.69 0.76 31.71
C GLU A 605 -1.26 2.16 31.44
N GLU A 606 -0.42 3.18 31.51
CA GLU A 606 -0.76 4.58 31.24
C GLU A 606 -1.16 4.83 29.77
N ASP A 607 -0.61 4.06 28.82
CA ASP A 607 -1.04 4.08 27.42
C ASP A 607 -2.45 3.53 27.27
N ALA A 608 -2.74 2.46 28.02
CA ALA A 608 -4.06 1.87 28.06
C ALA A 608 -5.10 2.82 28.68
N VAL A 609 -4.73 3.62 29.69
CA VAL A 609 -5.59 4.66 30.26
C VAL A 609 -6.00 5.67 29.18
N VAL A 610 -5.05 6.22 28.42
CA VAL A 610 -5.37 7.15 27.32
C VAL A 610 -6.27 6.50 26.27
N ALA A 611 -6.02 5.24 25.92
CA ALA A 611 -6.84 4.48 24.98
C ALA A 611 -8.29 4.33 25.50
N VAL A 612 -8.47 4.00 26.78
CA VAL A 612 -9.79 3.89 27.42
C VAL A 612 -10.52 5.23 27.41
N LEU A 613 -9.87 6.34 27.74
CA LEU A 613 -10.49 7.66 27.75
C LEU A 613 -10.95 8.09 26.35
N LEU A 614 -10.13 7.88 25.31
CA LEU A 614 -10.51 8.16 23.93
C LEU A 614 -11.66 7.27 23.45
N CYS A 615 -11.61 5.99 23.80
CA CYS A 615 -12.67 5.03 23.47
C CYS A 615 -13.99 5.41 24.13
N GLU A 616 -14.00 5.75 25.43
CA GLU A 616 -15.22 6.15 26.15
C GLU A 616 -15.82 7.45 25.61
N ASN A 617 -15.01 8.45 25.25
CA ASN A 617 -15.51 9.63 24.57
C ASN A 617 -16.20 9.27 23.27
N SER A 618 -15.59 8.42 22.44
CA SER A 618 -16.17 7.94 21.19
C SER A 618 -17.49 7.17 21.41
N VAL A 619 -17.52 6.31 22.40
CA VAL A 619 -18.70 5.52 22.76
C VAL A 619 -19.84 6.41 23.29
N THR A 620 -19.53 7.41 24.10
CA THR A 620 -20.52 8.38 24.59
C THR A 620 -21.15 9.15 23.44
N LEU A 621 -20.38 9.53 22.44
CA LEU A 621 -20.88 10.22 21.23
C LEU A 621 -21.77 9.30 20.37
N LYS A 622 -21.43 8.01 20.25
CA LYS A 622 -22.18 7.05 19.44
C LYS A 622 -23.50 6.62 20.10
N HIS A 623 -23.52 6.46 21.44
CA HIS A 623 -24.61 5.81 22.16
C HIS A 623 -25.27 6.70 23.23
N GLY A 624 -24.83 7.93 23.39
CA GLY A 624 -25.47 8.92 24.28
C GLY A 624 -25.11 8.84 25.75
N ALA A 625 -24.58 7.73 26.25
CA ALA A 625 -24.16 7.59 27.63
C ALA A 625 -22.98 6.65 27.82
N SER A 626 -22.12 6.98 28.76
CA SER A 626 -21.00 6.13 29.19
C SER A 626 -21.35 5.51 30.57
N ALA A 627 -20.97 4.26 30.73
CA ALA A 627 -21.05 3.59 32.04
C ALA A 627 -19.96 4.11 32.99
N LEU A 628 -18.86 4.53 32.45
CA LEU A 628 -17.79 5.21 33.17
C LEU A 628 -17.98 6.71 32.96
N ILE A 629 -18.42 7.45 33.98
CA ILE A 629 -18.69 8.89 33.90
C ILE A 629 -17.37 9.61 33.72
N ILE A 630 -17.03 9.95 32.46
CA ILE A 630 -15.79 10.65 32.08
C ILE A 630 -16.14 12.06 31.62
N PRO A 631 -15.38 13.10 32.03
CA PRO A 631 -15.52 14.43 31.43
C PRO A 631 -15.28 14.40 29.91
N PRO A 632 -15.95 15.22 29.13
CA PRO A 632 -15.82 15.20 27.66
C PRO A 632 -14.41 15.46 27.16
N ASP A 633 -13.60 16.23 27.88
CA ASP A 633 -12.22 16.53 27.55
C ASP A 633 -11.22 15.86 28.50
N ALA A 634 -11.52 14.62 28.91
CA ALA A 634 -10.77 13.89 29.93
C ALA A 634 -9.25 13.76 29.60
N VAL A 635 -8.90 13.66 28.33
CA VAL A 635 -7.50 13.56 27.90
C VAL A 635 -6.76 14.91 27.99
N PHE A 636 -7.48 16.02 27.79
CA PHE A 636 -6.94 17.39 27.86
C PHE A 636 -7.83 18.28 28.77
N PRO A 637 -7.87 18.01 30.09
CA PRO A 637 -8.83 18.65 31.01
C PRO A 637 -8.49 20.09 31.36
N CYS A 638 -7.28 20.57 31.02
CA CYS A 638 -6.80 21.90 31.33
C CYS A 638 -5.83 22.45 30.28
N ASP A 639 -5.54 23.73 30.33
CA ASP A 639 -4.52 24.34 29.48
C ASP A 639 -3.13 23.81 29.86
N MET A 640 -2.29 23.59 28.85
CA MET A 640 -0.94 22.98 28.96
C MET A 640 0.17 23.95 28.54
N GLY A 641 -0.13 25.25 28.51
CA GLY A 641 0.84 26.27 28.14
C GLY A 641 1.99 26.43 29.14
N ASP A 642 1.85 25.90 30.36
CA ASP A 642 2.84 25.98 31.43
C ASP A 642 3.02 24.64 32.18
N MET A 643 4.04 24.60 33.05
CA MET A 643 4.35 23.42 33.86
C MET A 643 3.28 23.09 34.88
N GLU A 644 2.57 24.08 35.41
CA GLU A 644 1.54 23.87 36.40
C GLU A 644 0.33 23.20 35.77
N GLY A 645 -0.05 23.57 34.53
CA GLY A 645 -1.09 22.93 33.75
C GLY A 645 -0.75 21.47 33.43
N LEU A 646 0.49 21.18 33.03
CA LEU A 646 0.95 19.80 32.80
C LEU A 646 0.89 18.93 34.07
N GLN A 647 1.33 19.47 35.23
CA GLN A 647 1.24 18.76 36.53
C GLN A 647 -0.21 18.50 36.92
N ARG A 648 -1.08 19.50 36.76
CA ARG A 648 -2.52 19.37 37.05
C ARG A 648 -3.17 18.30 36.15
N ARG A 649 -2.79 18.27 34.87
CA ARG A 649 -3.24 17.21 33.93
C ARG A 649 -2.83 15.82 34.40
N ASP A 650 -1.56 15.64 34.78
CA ASP A 650 -1.08 14.35 35.27
C ASP A 650 -1.88 13.89 36.50
N MET A 651 -2.14 14.79 37.47
CA MET A 651 -2.95 14.46 38.66
C MET A 651 -4.39 14.02 38.29
N ILE A 652 -5.02 14.70 37.31
CA ILE A 652 -6.35 14.34 36.84
C ILE A 652 -6.34 12.98 36.13
N LEU A 653 -5.32 12.70 35.32
CA LEU A 653 -5.18 11.39 34.66
C LEU A 653 -4.94 10.26 35.65
N ASP A 654 -4.16 10.50 36.72
CA ASP A 654 -3.99 9.54 37.80
C ASP A 654 -5.33 9.26 38.55
N GLU A 655 -6.14 10.29 38.79
CA GLU A 655 -7.46 10.14 39.38
C GLU A 655 -8.40 9.33 38.45
N LEU A 656 -8.40 9.64 37.17
CA LEU A 656 -9.18 8.89 36.16
C LEU A 656 -8.71 7.44 36.05
N HIS A 657 -7.41 7.18 36.11
CA HIS A 657 -6.86 5.83 36.17
C HIS A 657 -7.43 5.05 37.37
N GLN A 658 -7.40 5.64 38.57
CA GLN A 658 -8.00 5.00 39.74
C GLN A 658 -9.52 4.76 39.59
N ASN A 659 -10.22 5.65 38.90
CA ASN A 659 -11.65 5.47 38.62
C ASN A 659 -11.89 4.32 37.65
N ILE A 660 -11.04 4.14 36.62
CA ILE A 660 -11.08 3.00 35.71
C ILE A 660 -10.85 1.69 36.46
N LEU A 661 -9.86 1.61 37.34
CA LEU A 661 -9.59 0.43 38.15
C LEU A 661 -10.78 0.09 39.08
N ARG A 662 -11.37 1.09 39.73
CA ARG A 662 -12.59 0.89 40.54
C ARG A 662 -13.78 0.39 39.73
N PHE A 663 -13.94 0.91 38.49
CA PHE A 663 -14.98 0.46 37.58
C PHE A 663 -14.77 -1.01 37.18
N ILE A 664 -13.54 -1.41 36.86
CA ILE A 664 -13.16 -2.79 36.54
C ILE A 664 -13.49 -3.70 37.73
N TYR A 665 -13.05 -3.31 38.92
CA TYR A 665 -13.31 -4.08 40.14
C TYR A 665 -14.81 -4.25 40.44
N THR A 666 -15.63 -3.23 40.16
CA THR A 666 -17.06 -3.24 40.44
C THR A 666 -17.81 -4.16 39.45
N TYR A 667 -17.50 -4.11 38.17
CA TYR A 667 -18.28 -4.78 37.13
C TYR A 667 -17.63 -6.05 36.57
N ALA A 668 -16.34 -6.25 36.77
CA ALA A 668 -15.60 -7.43 36.33
C ALA A 668 -14.68 -8.00 37.42
N PRO A 669 -15.21 -8.27 38.65
CA PRO A 669 -14.41 -8.89 39.70
C PRO A 669 -13.92 -10.26 39.22
N GLY A 670 -12.59 -10.51 39.30
CA GLY A 670 -11.98 -11.77 38.88
C GLY A 670 -11.52 -11.80 37.39
N ALA A 671 -11.55 -10.70 36.67
CA ALA A 671 -10.92 -10.61 35.34
C ALA A 671 -9.41 -10.90 35.39
N ASP A 672 -8.79 -10.72 36.56
CA ASP A 672 -7.36 -11.00 36.80
C ASP A 672 -7.02 -12.49 36.86
N THR A 673 -7.99 -13.37 37.05
CA THR A 673 -7.75 -14.81 37.24
C THR A 673 -7.81 -15.64 35.96
N TYR A 674 -8.37 -15.12 34.89
CA TYR A 674 -8.51 -15.86 33.62
C TYR A 674 -7.26 -15.92 32.74
N ILE A 675 -6.25 -15.11 33.03
CA ILE A 675 -4.99 -15.06 32.25
C ILE A 675 -3.97 -16.14 32.70
N ALA A 676 -4.25 -16.82 33.82
CA ALA A 676 -3.33 -17.82 34.39
C ALA A 676 -3.60 -19.27 33.95
N GLU A 677 -4.63 -19.53 33.11
CA GLU A 677 -5.08 -20.89 32.72
C GLU A 677 -4.97 -21.17 31.20
N GLU A 678 -4.41 -20.27 30.38
CA GLU A 678 -3.99 -20.52 29.00
C GLU A 678 -2.46 -20.39 28.88
#